data_58e2f4e6e30eb0a62893f873022ca031
#
_entry.id   58e2f4e6e30eb0a62893f873022ca031
#
_cell.length_a   1.000
_cell.length_b   1.000
_cell.length_c   1.000
_cell.angle_alpha   90.00
_cell.angle_beta   90.00
_cell.angle_gamma   90.00
#
_symmetry.space_group_name_H-M   'P 1'
#
loop_
_entity.id
_entity.type
_entity.pdbx_description
1 polymer ?
#
loop_
_entity_poly.entity_id
_entity_poly.type
_entity_poly.pdbx_seq_one_letter_code
_entity_poly.pdbx_strand_id
1 'polypeptide(L)'
;MIASRPLVLALLLLFSSSSAYAQATISSPDGRKQVAAVQTATPVVVDGTLDDAVWKLAAPATGFIQADPLEGQPASEETEVRLAYDSDYLYIAVFCKDTSPAGVVVNDIRKDFATGSQDTFDVLLDTFGDHRNGFVFSTNAAGAKADTQMANEGRDVNTNWDAVWWVAAHTTEGGWTAEFRIPFKTLRFEAGDGHTWGVNFARRVRRKNEVSYWSPVSRAFNIYRASAAGTLTGLPPLRPGRNMRIKPFLVGGAVRAVGEPEFGGDFSGGVDFKAGLTPSLTFDATINPDFAQAEADEQQVNLTQFSLFFPEKREFFLENSGIFYFGDIPRNKRQSSRFSPPEEDLLLFFSRRIGLTAAGAQQPLYGGVRLTGRAGAYGLGFMTMQSEEDGALAGNNYTVARVRRDIFKSSDIGAIVLSRAPSGDSSDFNRVAGIDANFRFFKNLSINSFAARSDTPGETRNENSAKVAIGWEDSLTRMGMSIMTIGEGFKDDIGFVRRVGVTRSFFDIAFLPQPESLRQRGIRQLQPHARMFSYYNPGGELVTRNAHAALQVTLNTGAFAEYAIEPRVEAISKPFMIYPGVPIPVGRYEWTQHLFVYEGDHSKALSGAGRLTVGNFWSGRQRTAQISLLYRPTYRMLFDFGMQVSDISLQLPQAAFTTTLANLRVGYSFSSNMFLDTLVQYRNDVKQFSANVRFNLIHRPLSDFFIVYNESQFTDATTTAGRGIVVKYTQMFSF
;
A
#
# COMPACT_ATOMS: atom_id res chain seq x y z
N MET A 1 -48.58 -38.17 -43.33
CA MET A 1 -48.31 -37.90 -44.74
C MET A 1 -47.43 -36.67 -44.83
N ILE A 2 -46.40 -36.84 -45.61
CA ILE A 2 -45.45 -35.84 -46.13
C ILE A 2 -44.32 -35.42 -45.21
N ALA A 3 -43.17 -36.08 -45.48
CA ALA A 3 -41.83 -35.72 -45.03
C ALA A 3 -41.25 -34.56 -45.85
N SER A 4 -40.40 -33.78 -45.24
CA SER A 4 -39.45 -32.92 -45.96
C SER A 4 -38.09 -32.99 -45.29
N ARG A 5 -37.08 -33.42 -46.04
CA ARG A 5 -35.67 -33.52 -45.69
C ARG A 5 -34.93 -32.16 -45.78
N PRO A 6 -33.84 -31.96 -45.02
CA PRO A 6 -33.05 -30.73 -45.10
C PRO A 6 -32.01 -30.78 -46.23
N LEU A 7 -31.79 -29.59 -46.81
CA LEU A 7 -30.75 -29.31 -47.80
C LEU A 7 -29.41 -29.11 -47.11
N VAL A 8 -28.40 -29.91 -47.48
CA VAL A 8 -27.00 -29.74 -47.07
C VAL A 8 -26.32 -28.84 -48.10
N LEU A 9 -25.90 -27.66 -47.67
CA LEU A 9 -25.08 -26.75 -48.50
C LEU A 9 -23.59 -26.94 -48.07
N ALA A 10 -22.80 -27.54 -48.94
CA ALA A 10 -21.33 -27.67 -48.75
C ALA A 10 -20.66 -26.37 -49.21
N LEU A 11 -20.03 -25.63 -48.31
CA LEU A 11 -19.18 -24.49 -48.63
C LEU A 11 -17.70 -24.95 -48.54
N LEU A 12 -17.02 -25.00 -49.68
CA LEU A 12 -15.60 -25.24 -49.82
C LEU A 12 -14.87 -23.95 -49.35
N LEU A 13 -14.18 -24.01 -48.22
CA LEU A 13 -13.22 -23.01 -47.80
C LEU A 13 -11.83 -23.35 -48.31
N LEU A 14 -11.30 -22.50 -49.16
CA LEU A 14 -9.91 -22.40 -49.59
C LEU A 14 -9.04 -22.06 -48.37
N PHE A 15 -8.25 -23.05 -47.91
CA PHE A 15 -7.18 -22.80 -46.95
C PHE A 15 -5.99 -22.17 -47.68
N SER A 16 -5.81 -20.86 -47.49
CA SER A 16 -4.52 -20.21 -47.70
C SER A 16 -3.66 -20.49 -46.45
N SER A 17 -2.68 -21.36 -46.62
CA SER A 17 -1.65 -21.67 -45.62
C SER A 17 -0.72 -20.49 -45.44
N SER A 18 -1.01 -19.60 -44.50
CA SER A 18 0.00 -18.71 -43.90
C SER A 18 0.72 -19.52 -42.82
N SER A 19 1.96 -19.89 -43.08
CA SER A 19 2.86 -20.50 -42.10
C SER A 19 3.16 -19.48 -41.01
N ALA A 20 2.32 -19.43 -40.00
CA ALA A 20 2.66 -18.79 -38.74
C ALA A 20 3.67 -19.71 -38.03
N TYR A 21 4.90 -19.27 -37.88
CA TYR A 21 5.86 -19.87 -36.96
C TYR A 21 5.28 -19.72 -35.54
N ALA A 22 4.55 -20.72 -35.11
CA ALA A 22 4.19 -20.89 -33.71
C ALA A 22 5.46 -21.27 -32.96
N GLN A 23 6.12 -20.29 -32.32
CA GLN A 23 7.13 -20.59 -31.31
C GLN A 23 6.47 -21.42 -30.23
N ALA A 24 6.97 -22.63 -30.02
CA ALA A 24 6.50 -23.54 -28.99
C ALA A 24 6.76 -22.92 -27.63
N THR A 25 5.73 -22.37 -27.01
CA THR A 25 5.73 -22.08 -25.59
C THR A 25 5.76 -23.42 -24.88
N ILE A 26 6.89 -23.79 -24.27
CA ILE A 26 6.99 -25.00 -23.48
C ILE A 26 6.03 -24.79 -22.28
N SER A 27 4.96 -25.54 -22.24
CA SER A 27 4.06 -25.57 -21.07
C SER A 27 4.53 -26.63 -20.09
N SER A 28 4.50 -26.31 -18.80
CA SER A 28 4.73 -27.30 -17.74
C SER A 28 3.63 -28.37 -17.76
N PRO A 29 3.83 -29.52 -17.07
CA PRO A 29 2.84 -30.62 -17.01
C PRO A 29 1.45 -30.17 -16.49
N ASP A 30 1.39 -29.04 -15.74
CA ASP A 30 0.16 -28.42 -15.24
C ASP A 30 -0.43 -27.37 -16.19
N GLY A 31 0.11 -27.19 -17.40
CA GLY A 31 -0.35 -26.24 -18.41
C GLY A 31 0.10 -24.80 -18.20
N ARG A 32 1.00 -24.55 -17.24
CA ARG A 32 1.54 -23.20 -16.98
C ARG A 32 2.64 -22.84 -17.98
N LYS A 33 2.81 -21.55 -18.27
CA LYS A 33 3.98 -21.06 -19.01
C LYS A 33 5.26 -21.36 -18.24
N GLN A 34 6.32 -21.70 -18.97
CA GLN A 34 7.62 -22.04 -18.41
C GLN A 34 8.72 -21.23 -19.07
N VAL A 35 9.70 -20.82 -18.28
CA VAL A 35 10.95 -20.19 -18.74
C VAL A 35 12.12 -20.80 -17.97
N ALA A 36 13.25 -20.99 -18.65
CA ALA A 36 14.47 -21.52 -18.04
C ALA A 36 15.52 -20.41 -17.89
N ALA A 37 16.22 -20.41 -16.75
CA ALA A 37 17.43 -19.64 -16.56
C ALA A 37 18.65 -20.40 -17.11
N VAL A 38 19.59 -19.68 -17.73
CA VAL A 38 20.82 -20.22 -18.31
C VAL A 38 22.01 -19.83 -17.47
N GLN A 39 22.92 -20.76 -17.21
CA GLN A 39 24.15 -20.45 -16.49
C GLN A 39 25.05 -19.54 -17.31
N THR A 40 25.55 -18.44 -16.73
CA THR A 40 26.58 -17.61 -17.34
C THR A 40 27.97 -18.00 -16.84
N ALA A 41 28.95 -17.98 -17.75
CA ALA A 41 30.35 -18.22 -17.42
C ALA A 41 31.06 -16.96 -16.91
N THR A 42 30.53 -15.79 -17.27
CA THR A 42 31.05 -14.46 -16.89
C THR A 42 29.94 -13.65 -16.26
N PRO A 43 30.21 -12.86 -15.21
CA PRO A 43 29.21 -11.96 -14.64
C PRO A 43 28.64 -11.01 -15.71
N VAL A 44 27.31 -10.81 -15.67
CA VAL A 44 26.64 -9.83 -16.54
C VAL A 44 26.99 -8.41 -16.11
N VAL A 45 27.29 -7.56 -17.06
CA VAL A 45 27.52 -6.12 -16.85
C VAL A 45 26.16 -5.42 -16.85
N VAL A 46 25.66 -5.03 -15.69
CA VAL A 46 24.34 -4.40 -15.54
C VAL A 46 24.44 -2.93 -15.94
N ASP A 47 24.34 -2.64 -17.23
CA ASP A 47 24.36 -1.29 -17.80
C ASP A 47 23.07 -0.96 -18.59
N GLY A 48 22.18 -1.93 -18.76
CA GLY A 48 20.94 -1.83 -19.49
C GLY A 48 21.07 -2.13 -20.99
N THR A 49 22.27 -2.53 -21.45
CA THR A 49 22.54 -2.90 -22.85
C THR A 49 22.59 -4.42 -22.97
N LEU A 50 21.70 -5.04 -23.75
CA LEU A 50 21.59 -6.50 -23.82
C LEU A 50 22.63 -7.11 -24.78
N ASP A 51 23.90 -6.79 -24.60
CA ASP A 51 24.99 -7.23 -25.47
C ASP A 51 25.84 -8.37 -24.91
N ASP A 52 25.68 -8.69 -23.61
CA ASP A 52 26.31 -9.84 -22.98
C ASP A 52 26.00 -11.15 -23.71
N ALA A 53 27.03 -11.99 -23.86
CA ALA A 53 26.93 -13.25 -24.61
C ALA A 53 25.84 -14.20 -24.11
N VAL A 54 25.56 -14.20 -22.82
CA VAL A 54 24.55 -15.08 -22.22
C VAL A 54 23.13 -14.77 -22.72
N TRP A 55 22.84 -13.54 -23.07
CA TRP A 55 21.52 -13.16 -23.60
C TRP A 55 21.19 -13.76 -24.96
N LYS A 56 22.22 -14.14 -25.73
CA LYS A 56 22.06 -14.87 -27.00
C LYS A 56 21.75 -16.35 -26.78
N LEU A 57 22.13 -16.91 -25.63
CA LEU A 57 21.92 -18.30 -25.27
C LEU A 57 20.56 -18.52 -24.56
N ALA A 58 20.09 -17.53 -23.81
CA ALA A 58 18.86 -17.63 -23.07
C ALA A 58 17.61 -17.49 -23.96
N ALA A 59 16.74 -18.48 -23.94
CA ALA A 59 15.48 -18.46 -24.66
C ALA A 59 14.55 -17.36 -24.10
N PRO A 60 13.93 -16.50 -24.94
CA PRO A 60 13.07 -15.42 -24.46
C PRO A 60 11.70 -15.93 -24.03
N ALA A 61 11.20 -15.44 -22.90
CA ALA A 61 9.80 -15.49 -22.50
C ALA A 61 9.05 -14.38 -23.25
N THR A 62 8.07 -14.75 -24.07
CA THR A 62 7.30 -13.87 -24.94
C THR A 62 5.80 -14.12 -24.85
N GLY A 63 4.99 -13.46 -25.66
CA GLY A 63 3.55 -13.72 -25.74
C GLY A 63 2.78 -13.19 -24.53
N PHE A 64 3.03 -11.95 -24.16
CA PHE A 64 2.29 -11.27 -23.10
C PHE A 64 0.81 -11.08 -23.47
N ILE A 65 -0.08 -11.21 -22.49
CA ILE A 65 -1.52 -11.10 -22.63
C ILE A 65 -2.02 -9.91 -21.80
N GLN A 66 -2.87 -9.07 -22.38
CA GLN A 66 -3.47 -7.94 -21.70
C GLN A 66 -4.41 -8.39 -20.58
N ALA A 67 -4.29 -7.77 -19.43
CA ALA A 67 -5.34 -7.72 -18.42
C ALA A 67 -6.22 -6.49 -18.62
N ASP A 68 -5.66 -5.39 -19.13
CA ASP A 68 -6.35 -4.13 -19.32
C ASP A 68 -5.69 -3.37 -20.50
N PRO A 69 -6.43 -2.70 -21.40
CA PRO A 69 -7.89 -2.55 -21.45
C PRO A 69 -8.62 -3.73 -22.10
N LEU A 70 -7.94 -4.65 -22.77
CA LEU A 70 -8.50 -5.73 -23.57
C LEU A 70 -8.16 -7.09 -22.95
N GLU A 71 -8.82 -7.42 -21.83
CA GLU A 71 -8.55 -8.66 -21.11
C GLU A 71 -8.55 -9.88 -22.05
N GLY A 72 -7.46 -10.67 -21.99
CA GLY A 72 -7.29 -11.88 -22.77
C GLY A 72 -6.75 -11.66 -24.20
N GLN A 73 -6.59 -10.43 -24.68
CA GLN A 73 -5.98 -10.14 -25.99
C GLN A 73 -4.45 -10.10 -25.88
N PRO A 74 -3.72 -10.37 -26.98
CA PRO A 74 -2.27 -10.16 -27.00
C PRO A 74 -1.89 -8.73 -26.63
N ALA A 75 -0.71 -8.56 -26.00
CA ALA A 75 -0.16 -7.24 -25.73
C ALA A 75 0.03 -6.44 -27.03
N SER A 76 -0.25 -5.14 -26.99
CA SER A 76 -0.12 -4.27 -28.18
C SER A 76 1.32 -3.88 -28.49
N GLU A 77 2.23 -4.09 -27.55
CA GLU A 77 3.67 -3.89 -27.68
C GLU A 77 4.38 -5.18 -27.21
N GLU A 78 5.31 -5.69 -28.00
CA GLU A 78 6.01 -6.92 -27.66
C GLU A 78 6.98 -6.72 -26.50
N THR A 79 7.14 -7.79 -25.73
CA THR A 79 8.10 -7.85 -24.62
C THR A 79 8.83 -9.18 -24.66
N GLU A 80 10.15 -9.13 -24.56
CA GLU A 80 11.02 -10.30 -24.48
C GLU A 80 11.78 -10.28 -23.16
N VAL A 81 11.73 -11.38 -22.40
CA VAL A 81 12.43 -11.51 -21.12
C VAL A 81 13.36 -12.72 -21.16
N ARG A 82 14.61 -12.55 -20.76
CA ARG A 82 15.61 -13.62 -20.69
C ARG A 82 16.14 -13.71 -19.28
N LEU A 83 16.48 -14.94 -18.84
CA LEU A 83 16.99 -15.20 -17.50
C LEU A 83 18.33 -15.93 -17.58
N ALA A 84 19.25 -15.48 -16.74
CA ALA A 84 20.55 -16.11 -16.55
C ALA A 84 20.91 -16.13 -15.07
N TYR A 85 21.88 -16.94 -14.68
CA TYR A 85 22.40 -16.99 -13.32
C TYR A 85 23.90 -17.32 -13.28
N ASP A 86 24.54 -16.92 -12.20
CA ASP A 86 25.83 -17.44 -11.75
C ASP A 86 25.72 -18.05 -10.36
N SER A 87 26.82 -18.19 -9.63
CA SER A 87 26.83 -18.75 -8.26
C SER A 87 26.09 -17.86 -7.23
N ASP A 88 26.00 -16.56 -7.46
CA ASP A 88 25.58 -15.59 -6.47
C ASP A 88 24.33 -14.79 -6.87
N TYR A 89 24.05 -14.71 -8.18
CA TYR A 89 23.03 -13.80 -8.71
C TYR A 89 22.10 -14.47 -9.71
N LEU A 90 20.83 -14.05 -9.65
CA LEU A 90 19.88 -14.17 -10.74
C LEU A 90 19.94 -12.89 -11.57
N TYR A 91 20.08 -13.04 -12.88
CA TYR A 91 20.06 -11.94 -13.86
C TYR A 91 18.81 -12.04 -14.72
N ILE A 92 18.18 -10.90 -14.98
CA ILE A 92 17.01 -10.81 -15.84
C ILE A 92 17.23 -9.67 -16.82
N ALA A 93 17.17 -10.00 -18.13
CA ALA A 93 17.17 -9.02 -19.19
C ALA A 93 15.78 -8.87 -19.76
N VAL A 94 15.34 -7.66 -20.02
CA VAL A 94 14.08 -7.36 -20.68
C VAL A 94 14.27 -6.39 -21.83
N PHE A 95 13.62 -6.69 -22.94
CA PHE A 95 13.40 -5.76 -24.03
C PHE A 95 11.93 -5.44 -24.15
N CYS A 96 11.57 -4.25 -23.76
CA CYS A 96 10.24 -3.65 -23.91
C CYS A 96 10.16 -2.95 -25.25
N LYS A 97 9.86 -3.68 -26.34
CA LYS A 97 9.68 -3.08 -27.67
C LYS A 97 8.54 -2.05 -27.61
N ASP A 98 8.67 -0.99 -28.36
CA ASP A 98 7.68 0.08 -28.40
C ASP A 98 7.63 0.71 -29.80
N THR A 99 6.44 0.75 -30.39
CA THR A 99 6.21 1.35 -31.72
C THR A 99 6.33 2.87 -31.70
N SER A 100 6.41 3.49 -30.52
CA SER A 100 6.57 4.93 -30.32
C SER A 100 7.48 5.20 -29.11
N PRO A 101 8.79 4.95 -29.20
CA PRO A 101 9.72 5.04 -28.07
C PRO A 101 9.77 6.43 -27.43
N ALA A 102 9.58 7.49 -28.22
CA ALA A 102 9.45 8.86 -27.69
C ALA A 102 8.21 9.09 -26.81
N GLY A 103 7.23 8.18 -26.87
CA GLY A 103 6.02 8.18 -26.04
C GLY A 103 6.14 7.40 -24.74
N VAL A 104 7.29 6.82 -24.42
CA VAL A 104 7.57 6.14 -23.15
C VAL A 104 7.49 7.16 -22.02
N VAL A 105 6.68 6.87 -21.03
CA VAL A 105 6.39 7.79 -19.92
C VAL A 105 7.28 7.45 -18.72
N VAL A 106 8.13 8.39 -18.31
CA VAL A 106 8.92 8.35 -17.09
C VAL A 106 8.58 9.57 -16.25
N ASN A 107 8.08 9.35 -15.04
CA ASN A 107 7.60 10.41 -14.15
C ASN A 107 8.44 10.57 -12.86
N ASP A 108 9.25 9.58 -12.51
CA ASP A 108 10.08 9.59 -11.31
C ASP A 108 11.26 8.63 -11.47
N ILE A 109 12.41 9.00 -10.89
CA ILE A 109 13.61 8.16 -10.84
C ILE A 109 14.00 7.74 -9.42
N ARG A 110 13.26 8.18 -8.41
CA ARG A 110 13.53 7.83 -7.02
C ARG A 110 13.28 6.35 -6.77
N LYS A 111 13.97 5.83 -5.75
CA LYS A 111 13.62 4.53 -5.19
C LYS A 111 12.16 4.54 -4.69
N ASP A 112 11.48 3.41 -4.85
CA ASP A 112 10.07 3.20 -4.47
C ASP A 112 9.08 4.14 -5.16
N PHE A 113 9.37 4.44 -6.43
CA PHE A 113 8.52 5.25 -7.30
C PHE A 113 7.11 4.66 -7.48
N ALA A 114 6.13 5.51 -7.79
CA ALA A 114 4.76 5.10 -8.07
C ALA A 114 4.65 4.39 -9.43
N THR A 115 4.51 3.07 -9.45
CA THR A 115 4.48 2.24 -10.66
C THR A 115 3.25 2.51 -11.55
N GLY A 116 2.16 3.01 -10.99
CA GLY A 116 0.87 3.20 -11.70
C GLY A 116 0.84 4.35 -12.72
N SER A 117 1.76 5.32 -12.63
CA SER A 117 1.70 6.56 -13.41
C SER A 117 2.65 6.61 -14.60
N GLN A 118 3.43 5.56 -14.88
CA GLN A 118 4.50 5.55 -15.88
C GLN A 118 4.67 4.17 -16.51
N ASP A 119 5.53 4.07 -17.50
CA ASP A 119 5.90 2.80 -18.11
C ASP A 119 6.77 2.01 -17.15
N THR A 120 6.40 0.75 -16.88
CA THR A 120 7.11 -0.12 -15.93
C THR A 120 7.23 -1.53 -16.44
N PHE A 121 8.24 -2.21 -15.93
CA PHE A 121 8.38 -3.65 -16.00
C PHE A 121 8.54 -4.21 -14.60
N ASP A 122 7.70 -5.19 -14.26
CA ASP A 122 7.64 -5.81 -12.93
C ASP A 122 7.96 -7.30 -13.04
N VAL A 123 8.74 -7.81 -12.10
CA VAL A 123 9.12 -9.22 -11.96
C VAL A 123 8.61 -9.75 -10.64
N LEU A 124 7.71 -10.73 -10.66
CA LEU A 124 7.31 -11.51 -9.49
C LEU A 124 8.18 -12.77 -9.41
N LEU A 125 8.75 -13.03 -8.23
CA LEU A 125 9.44 -14.26 -7.87
C LEU A 125 8.75 -14.92 -6.67
N ASP A 126 8.11 -16.06 -6.86
CA ASP A 126 7.65 -16.95 -5.79
C ASP A 126 8.74 -18.00 -5.56
N THR A 127 9.62 -17.69 -4.64
CA THR A 127 10.84 -18.48 -4.37
C THR A 127 10.59 -19.72 -3.50
N PHE A 128 9.42 -19.81 -2.88
CA PHE A 128 8.98 -20.99 -2.13
C PHE A 128 8.15 -21.97 -2.98
N GLY A 129 7.66 -21.52 -4.16
CA GLY A 129 6.78 -22.31 -5.01
C GLY A 129 5.43 -22.62 -4.36
N ASP A 130 5.04 -21.82 -3.36
CA ASP A 130 3.81 -22.01 -2.58
C ASP A 130 2.58 -21.34 -3.23
N HIS A 131 2.81 -20.58 -4.31
CA HIS A 131 1.80 -19.81 -5.05
C HIS A 131 1.02 -18.81 -4.19
N ARG A 132 1.64 -18.32 -3.12
CA ARG A 132 1.02 -17.43 -2.13
C ARG A 132 1.89 -16.23 -1.77
N ASN A 133 3.20 -16.46 -1.71
CA ASN A 133 4.16 -15.47 -1.22
C ASN A 133 5.22 -15.20 -2.29
N GLY A 134 5.86 -14.03 -2.22
CA GLY A 134 6.91 -13.72 -3.19
C GLY A 134 7.46 -12.31 -3.04
N PHE A 135 8.33 -12.00 -3.96
CA PHE A 135 9.00 -10.71 -4.09
C PHE A 135 8.70 -10.12 -5.46
N VAL A 136 8.47 -8.82 -5.50
CA VAL A 136 8.28 -8.11 -6.76
C VAL A 136 9.36 -7.05 -6.90
N PHE A 137 10.05 -7.05 -8.03
CA PHE A 137 11.07 -6.08 -8.40
C PHE A 137 10.56 -5.31 -9.61
N SER A 138 10.51 -4.00 -9.49
CA SER A 138 9.96 -3.10 -10.51
C SER A 138 10.98 -2.09 -10.98
N THR A 139 11.00 -1.82 -12.29
CA THR A 139 11.79 -0.74 -12.87
C THR A 139 11.00 0.04 -13.91
N ASN A 140 11.49 1.22 -14.26
CA ASN A 140 11.01 2.02 -15.39
C ASN A 140 12.13 2.22 -16.42
N ALA A 141 11.83 2.90 -17.52
CA ALA A 141 12.79 3.14 -18.60
C ALA A 141 13.98 4.05 -18.23
N ALA A 142 13.99 4.66 -17.05
CA ALA A 142 15.13 5.41 -16.50
C ALA A 142 15.94 4.61 -15.46
N GLY A 143 15.64 3.32 -15.24
CA GLY A 143 16.36 2.47 -14.31
C GLY A 143 16.06 2.77 -12.83
N ALA A 144 14.97 3.46 -12.53
CA ALA A 144 14.49 3.57 -11.15
C ALA A 144 14.09 2.20 -10.65
N LYS A 145 14.20 1.96 -9.34
CA LYS A 145 13.86 0.68 -8.72
C LYS A 145 12.83 0.81 -7.62
N ALA A 146 11.92 -0.16 -7.57
CA ALA A 146 11.03 -0.37 -6.44
C ALA A 146 10.97 -1.85 -6.13
N ASP A 147 10.94 -2.20 -4.87
CA ASP A 147 10.88 -3.57 -4.41
C ASP A 147 9.73 -3.74 -3.41
N THR A 148 9.13 -4.92 -3.46
CA THR A 148 7.94 -5.23 -2.66
C THR A 148 8.00 -6.68 -2.21
N GLN A 149 7.75 -6.91 -0.95
CA GLN A 149 7.45 -8.25 -0.45
C GLN A 149 5.94 -8.44 -0.39
N MET A 150 5.45 -9.55 -0.90
CA MET A 150 4.04 -9.84 -0.82
C MET A 150 3.76 -11.22 -0.23
N ALA A 151 2.61 -11.35 0.44
CA ALA A 151 2.13 -12.60 1.00
C ALA A 151 0.63 -12.78 0.74
N ASN A 152 0.18 -14.03 0.85
CA ASN A 152 -1.23 -14.42 0.71
C ASN A 152 -1.87 -13.91 -0.59
N GLU A 153 -1.18 -14.08 -1.71
CA GLU A 153 -1.62 -13.66 -3.03
C GLU A 153 -1.92 -12.14 -3.12
N GLY A 154 -1.06 -11.32 -2.51
CA GLY A 154 -1.17 -9.87 -2.51
C GLY A 154 -2.22 -9.30 -1.54
N ARG A 155 -2.72 -10.08 -0.59
CA ARG A 155 -3.48 -9.55 0.55
C ARG A 155 -2.58 -8.73 1.47
N ASP A 156 -1.37 -9.22 1.69
CA ASP A 156 -0.33 -8.56 2.47
C ASP A 156 0.75 -8.08 1.50
N VAL A 157 0.84 -6.77 1.29
CA VAL A 157 1.82 -6.13 0.41
C VAL A 157 2.64 -5.16 1.23
N ASN A 158 3.91 -5.43 1.36
CA ASN A 158 4.89 -4.58 2.03
C ASN A 158 5.76 -3.87 1.01
N THR A 159 5.41 -2.64 0.68
CA THR A 159 6.17 -1.76 -0.22
C THR A 159 7.34 -1.07 0.47
N ASN A 160 7.48 -1.24 1.79
CA ASN A 160 8.61 -0.72 2.56
C ASN A 160 9.68 -1.79 2.81
N TRP A 161 9.55 -2.96 2.17
CA TRP A 161 10.59 -3.97 2.18
C TRP A 161 11.73 -3.56 1.27
N ASP A 162 12.92 -3.49 1.81
CA ASP A 162 14.13 -3.06 1.12
C ASP A 162 15.06 -4.23 0.82
N ALA A 163 15.27 -4.47 -0.47
CA ALA A 163 16.17 -5.46 -1.02
C ALA A 163 17.51 -4.85 -1.46
N VAL A 164 18.55 -5.63 -1.38
CA VAL A 164 19.84 -5.30 -2.05
C VAL A 164 19.81 -5.92 -3.44
N TRP A 165 19.66 -5.11 -4.48
CA TRP A 165 19.68 -5.52 -5.88
C TRP A 165 20.05 -4.34 -6.78
N TRP A 166 20.34 -4.60 -8.05
CA TRP A 166 20.73 -3.58 -9.03
C TRP A 166 19.90 -3.69 -10.28
N VAL A 167 19.68 -2.58 -10.92
CA VAL A 167 19.03 -2.47 -12.22
C VAL A 167 19.63 -1.30 -12.99
N ALA A 168 19.79 -1.48 -14.28
CA ALA A 168 20.07 -0.41 -15.23
C ALA A 168 19.07 -0.53 -16.39
N ALA A 169 18.71 0.60 -16.98
CA ALA A 169 17.83 0.65 -18.14
C ALA A 169 18.41 1.59 -19.21
N HIS A 170 18.15 1.25 -20.47
CA HIS A 170 18.59 2.02 -21.62
C HIS A 170 17.45 2.21 -22.61
N THR A 171 17.26 3.43 -23.12
CA THR A 171 16.27 3.71 -24.17
C THR A 171 16.92 3.50 -25.54
N THR A 172 16.24 2.77 -26.42
CA THR A 172 16.68 2.44 -27.78
C THR A 172 15.69 2.98 -28.80
N GLU A 173 16.08 2.93 -30.10
CA GLU A 173 15.17 3.27 -31.20
C GLU A 173 13.94 2.33 -31.28
N GLY A 174 14.03 1.09 -30.74
CA GLY A 174 12.97 0.10 -30.77
C GLY A 174 12.16 0.01 -29.48
N GLY A 175 12.44 0.85 -28.48
CA GLY A 175 11.79 0.81 -27.17
C GLY A 175 12.77 1.09 -26.03
N TRP A 176 12.75 0.25 -25.00
CA TRP A 176 13.71 0.34 -23.91
C TRP A 176 14.08 -1.05 -23.37
N THR A 177 15.28 -1.16 -22.85
CA THR A 177 15.84 -2.37 -22.26
C THR A 177 16.14 -2.17 -20.78
N ALA A 178 16.17 -3.25 -20.01
CA ALA A 178 16.67 -3.20 -18.66
C ALA A 178 17.33 -4.54 -18.27
N GLU A 179 18.31 -4.45 -17.38
CA GLU A 179 19.00 -5.58 -16.78
C GLU A 179 18.91 -5.52 -15.28
N PHE A 180 18.48 -6.62 -14.68
CA PHE A 180 18.38 -6.82 -13.24
C PHE A 180 19.48 -7.75 -12.77
N ARG A 181 20.08 -7.46 -11.62
CA ARG A 181 20.97 -8.35 -10.88
C ARG A 181 20.46 -8.49 -9.46
N ILE A 182 19.94 -9.67 -9.13
CA ILE A 182 19.31 -9.98 -7.84
C ILE A 182 20.14 -11.03 -7.13
N PRO A 183 20.81 -10.70 -6.00
CA PRO A 183 21.58 -11.68 -5.23
C PRO A 183 20.66 -12.76 -4.66
N PHE A 184 21.03 -14.03 -4.77
CA PHE A 184 20.29 -15.09 -4.12
C PHE A 184 20.14 -14.90 -2.61
N LYS A 185 21.16 -14.33 -1.96
CA LYS A 185 21.13 -14.00 -0.52
C LYS A 185 20.07 -12.94 -0.14
N THR A 186 19.58 -12.16 -1.11
CA THR A 186 18.50 -11.20 -0.87
C THR A 186 17.14 -11.90 -0.82
N LEU A 187 17.00 -13.02 -1.53
CA LEU A 187 15.80 -13.81 -1.61
C LEU A 187 15.74 -14.82 -0.46
N ARG A 188 14.54 -15.20 -0.09
CA ARG A 188 14.30 -16.28 0.89
C ARG A 188 13.70 -17.46 0.17
N PHE A 189 14.31 -18.63 0.30
CA PHE A 189 13.90 -19.87 -0.33
C PHE A 189 14.37 -21.05 0.51
N GLU A 190 13.77 -22.21 0.34
CA GLU A 190 14.23 -23.44 1.00
C GLU A 190 15.50 -23.96 0.33
N ALA A 191 16.41 -24.54 1.11
CA ALA A 191 17.61 -25.19 0.55
C ALA A 191 17.23 -26.46 -0.22
N GLY A 192 17.84 -26.70 -1.39
CA GLY A 192 17.53 -27.89 -2.19
C GLY A 192 18.44 -28.06 -3.40
N ASP A 193 18.40 -29.24 -4.00
CA ASP A 193 19.23 -29.62 -5.14
C ASP A 193 18.59 -29.34 -6.51
N GLY A 194 17.45 -28.70 -6.53
CA GLY A 194 16.77 -28.26 -7.75
C GLY A 194 15.64 -27.33 -7.38
N HIS A 195 15.71 -26.10 -7.87
CA HIS A 195 14.71 -25.09 -7.57
C HIS A 195 13.81 -24.86 -8.76
N THR A 196 12.54 -24.99 -8.51
CA THR A 196 11.48 -24.54 -9.41
C THR A 196 10.72 -23.44 -8.71
N TRP A 197 10.87 -22.21 -9.20
CA TRP A 197 10.20 -21.05 -8.63
C TRP A 197 8.98 -20.65 -9.45
N GLY A 198 8.01 -20.03 -8.81
CA GLY A 198 6.98 -19.29 -9.53
C GLY A 198 7.56 -17.98 -10.07
N VAL A 199 7.23 -17.64 -11.32
CA VAL A 199 7.66 -16.38 -11.92
C VAL A 199 6.55 -15.79 -12.77
N ASN A 200 6.37 -14.47 -12.70
CA ASN A 200 5.55 -13.76 -13.65
C ASN A 200 6.18 -12.40 -13.98
N PHE A 201 5.86 -11.88 -15.15
CA PHE A 201 6.30 -10.59 -15.61
C PHE A 201 5.08 -9.76 -15.96
N ALA A 202 5.12 -8.49 -15.59
CA ALA A 202 4.12 -7.52 -16.00
C ALA A 202 4.78 -6.36 -16.72
N ARG A 203 4.14 -5.88 -17.77
CA ARG A 203 4.49 -4.64 -18.45
C ARG A 203 3.32 -3.68 -18.40
N ARG A 204 3.62 -2.44 -18.09
CA ARG A 204 2.69 -1.31 -18.23
C ARG A 204 3.14 -0.40 -19.36
N VAL A 205 2.26 -0.16 -20.31
CA VAL A 205 2.41 0.86 -21.36
C VAL A 205 1.47 2.01 -21.03
N ARG A 206 2.00 3.04 -20.36
CA ARG A 206 1.16 4.06 -19.71
C ARG A 206 0.38 4.92 -20.70
N ARG A 207 0.97 5.28 -21.82
CA ARG A 207 0.28 6.06 -22.87
C ARG A 207 -0.96 5.35 -23.44
N LYS A 208 -0.99 4.01 -23.38
CA LYS A 208 -2.11 3.17 -23.82
C LYS A 208 -3.01 2.73 -22.65
N ASN A 209 -2.63 3.04 -21.43
CA ASN A 209 -3.24 2.49 -20.20
C ASN A 209 -3.36 0.96 -20.24
N GLU A 210 -2.36 0.32 -20.82
CA GLU A 210 -2.29 -1.13 -20.99
C GLU A 210 -1.44 -1.74 -19.89
N VAL A 211 -1.95 -2.85 -19.35
CA VAL A 211 -1.19 -3.76 -18.47
C VAL A 211 -1.27 -5.14 -19.07
N SER A 212 -0.13 -5.74 -19.32
CA SER A 212 -0.01 -7.10 -19.85
C SER A 212 0.87 -7.96 -18.96
N TYR A 213 0.58 -9.26 -18.94
CA TYR A 213 1.31 -10.26 -18.14
C TYR A 213 1.82 -11.36 -19.04
N TRP A 214 3.01 -11.87 -18.72
CA TRP A 214 3.54 -13.05 -19.39
C TRP A 214 2.68 -14.29 -19.10
N SER A 215 2.44 -14.63 -17.84
CA SER A 215 1.42 -15.59 -17.43
C SER A 215 0.14 -14.81 -17.09
N PRO A 216 -1.00 -15.09 -17.79
CA PRO A 216 -2.18 -14.24 -17.73
C PRO A 216 -2.76 -14.07 -16.32
N VAL A 217 -3.03 -12.82 -15.96
CA VAL A 217 -3.71 -12.43 -14.72
C VAL A 217 -4.99 -11.70 -15.10
N SER A 218 -6.13 -12.05 -14.48
CA SER A 218 -7.37 -11.32 -14.70
C SER A 218 -7.24 -9.87 -14.24
N ARG A 219 -7.92 -8.94 -14.93
CA ARG A 219 -7.93 -7.51 -14.56
C ARG A 219 -8.50 -7.25 -13.15
N ALA A 220 -9.17 -8.24 -12.53
CA ALA A 220 -9.57 -8.18 -11.12
C ALA A 220 -8.37 -8.17 -10.17
N PHE A 221 -7.23 -8.65 -10.61
CA PHE A 221 -6.02 -8.83 -9.82
C PHE A 221 -4.83 -8.10 -10.47
N ASN A 222 -3.66 -8.25 -9.89
CA ASN A 222 -2.42 -7.64 -10.37
C ASN A 222 -1.26 -8.65 -10.27
N ILE A 223 -0.02 -8.18 -10.47
CA ILE A 223 1.19 -9.01 -10.43
C ILE A 223 1.36 -9.81 -9.12
N TYR A 224 0.77 -9.33 -8.01
CA TYR A 224 0.83 -10.03 -6.71
C TYR A 224 0.00 -11.32 -6.65
N ARG A 225 -0.69 -11.68 -7.72
CA ARG A 225 -1.43 -12.95 -7.81
C ARG A 225 -0.47 -14.13 -8.10
N ALA A 226 0.25 -14.59 -7.08
CA ALA A 226 1.25 -15.66 -7.21
C ALA A 226 0.67 -16.96 -7.76
N SER A 227 -0.59 -17.28 -7.49
CA SER A 227 -1.26 -18.46 -8.04
C SER A 227 -1.42 -18.44 -9.58
N ALA A 228 -1.28 -17.26 -10.21
CA ALA A 228 -1.27 -17.11 -11.66
C ALA A 228 0.15 -17.14 -12.26
N ALA A 229 1.19 -17.28 -11.46
CA ALA A 229 2.56 -17.34 -11.93
C ALA A 229 2.82 -18.56 -12.82
N GLY A 230 3.67 -18.37 -13.83
CA GLY A 230 4.33 -19.45 -14.56
C GLY A 230 5.48 -20.03 -13.74
N THR A 231 6.32 -20.83 -14.39
CA THR A 231 7.37 -21.62 -13.75
C THR A 231 8.75 -21.20 -14.25
N LEU A 232 9.67 -20.88 -13.34
CA LEU A 232 11.09 -20.71 -13.59
C LEU A 232 11.83 -22.00 -13.26
N THR A 233 12.58 -22.50 -14.23
CA THR A 233 13.40 -23.73 -14.12
C THR A 233 14.85 -23.45 -14.44
N GLY A 234 15.71 -24.45 -14.31
CA GLY A 234 17.14 -24.37 -14.67
C GLY A 234 18.01 -23.70 -13.61
N LEU A 235 17.48 -23.39 -12.43
CA LEU A 235 18.26 -22.83 -11.35
C LEU A 235 19.21 -23.89 -10.74
N PRO A 236 20.40 -23.49 -10.25
CA PRO A 236 21.36 -24.37 -9.63
C PRO A 236 20.87 -24.83 -8.24
N PRO A 237 21.57 -25.79 -7.61
CA PRO A 237 21.44 -26.02 -6.19
C PRO A 237 21.77 -24.75 -5.42
N LEU A 238 20.78 -24.20 -4.70
CA LEU A 238 20.93 -22.95 -3.97
C LEU A 238 20.93 -23.20 -2.46
N ARG A 239 21.73 -22.41 -1.75
CA ARG A 239 21.73 -22.40 -0.29
C ARG A 239 21.44 -20.97 0.19
N PRO A 240 20.41 -20.76 1.03
CA PRO A 240 20.12 -19.45 1.56
C PRO A 240 21.23 -18.97 2.50
N GLY A 241 21.60 -17.70 2.37
CA GLY A 241 22.51 -17.05 3.31
C GLY A 241 21.83 -16.75 4.65
N ARG A 242 22.60 -16.56 5.72
CA ARG A 242 22.08 -16.14 7.04
C ARG A 242 21.60 -14.69 7.05
N ASN A 243 21.94 -13.89 6.04
CA ASN A 243 21.52 -12.49 5.85
C ASN A 243 21.61 -11.67 7.17
N MET A 244 22.77 -11.74 7.83
CA MET A 244 23.02 -10.96 9.04
C MET A 244 23.33 -9.52 8.66
N ARG A 245 22.66 -8.58 9.33
CA ARG A 245 22.84 -7.15 9.13
C ARG A 245 22.92 -6.45 10.47
N ILE A 246 23.80 -5.45 10.56
CA ILE A 246 23.91 -4.52 11.68
C ILE A 246 23.82 -3.12 11.10
N LYS A 247 22.93 -2.29 11.61
CA LYS A 247 22.65 -0.95 11.11
C LYS A 247 22.73 0.07 12.26
N PRO A 248 23.94 0.48 12.68
CA PRO A 248 24.10 1.59 13.61
C PRO A 248 23.69 2.90 12.95
N PHE A 249 23.17 3.83 13.76
CA PHE A 249 22.87 5.18 13.35
C PHE A 249 23.25 6.18 14.44
N LEU A 250 23.47 7.42 13.99
CA LEU A 250 23.70 8.60 14.84
C LEU A 250 22.75 9.69 14.39
N VAL A 251 22.15 10.37 15.36
CA VAL A 251 21.28 11.53 15.15
C VAL A 251 21.83 12.69 15.96
N GLY A 252 21.92 13.85 15.36
CA GLY A 252 22.27 15.08 16.05
C GLY A 252 21.49 16.25 15.51
N GLY A 253 21.10 17.17 16.39
CA GLY A 253 20.29 18.31 15.96
C GLY A 253 20.15 19.37 17.01
N ALA A 254 19.48 20.44 16.60
CA ALA A 254 19.02 21.50 17.48
C ALA A 254 17.50 21.70 17.22
N VAL A 255 16.72 21.56 18.26
CA VAL A 255 15.25 21.63 18.18
C VAL A 255 14.76 22.60 19.23
N ARG A 256 13.83 23.47 18.82
CA ARG A 256 13.07 24.36 19.72
C ARG A 256 11.60 24.00 19.57
N ALA A 257 10.95 23.60 20.64
CA ALA A 257 9.53 23.35 20.65
C ALA A 257 8.72 24.65 20.47
N VAL A 258 7.48 24.53 20.04
CA VAL A 258 6.56 25.68 19.93
C VAL A 258 6.37 26.29 21.33
N GLY A 259 6.58 27.59 21.44
CA GLY A 259 6.45 28.34 22.69
C GLY A 259 7.71 28.40 23.54
N GLU A 260 8.69 27.58 23.28
CA GLU A 260 9.96 27.59 24.00
C GLU A 260 10.88 28.71 23.48
N PRO A 261 11.61 29.43 24.37
CA PRO A 261 12.51 30.49 23.95
C PRO A 261 13.82 30.02 23.36
N GLU A 262 14.32 28.85 23.80
CA GLU A 262 15.66 28.36 23.50
C GLU A 262 15.67 27.10 22.66
N PHE A 263 16.78 26.88 21.95
CA PHE A 263 17.05 25.61 21.25
C PHE A 263 17.66 24.60 22.22
N GLY A 264 17.07 23.42 22.29
CA GLY A 264 17.69 22.24 22.90
C GLY A 264 18.58 21.50 21.91
N GLY A 265 19.74 21.04 22.37
CA GLY A 265 20.54 20.07 21.61
C GLY A 265 19.89 18.70 21.72
N ASP A 266 19.78 17.99 20.58
CA ASP A 266 19.34 16.61 20.52
C ASP A 266 20.49 15.78 19.92
N PHE A 267 20.98 14.81 20.69
CA PHE A 267 22.00 13.88 20.23
C PHE A 267 21.68 12.48 20.74
N SER A 268 21.48 11.57 19.82
CA SER A 268 21.20 10.19 20.13
C SER A 268 21.85 9.24 19.13
N GLY A 269 21.93 7.97 19.49
CA GLY A 269 22.39 6.92 18.60
C GLY A 269 21.79 5.60 18.99
N GLY A 270 21.63 4.74 18.02
CA GLY A 270 21.04 3.44 18.22
C GLY A 270 21.59 2.42 17.22
N VAL A 271 21.06 1.22 17.30
CA VAL A 271 21.47 0.13 16.44
C VAL A 271 20.32 -0.80 16.16
N ASP A 272 20.16 -1.16 14.89
CA ASP A 272 19.28 -2.22 14.45
C ASP A 272 20.11 -3.45 14.08
N PHE A 273 19.65 -4.61 14.50
CA PHE A 273 20.23 -5.90 14.19
C PHE A 273 19.19 -6.77 13.51
N LYS A 274 19.59 -7.48 12.46
CA LYS A 274 18.76 -8.45 11.75
C LYS A 274 19.54 -9.71 11.46
N ALA A 275 18.89 -10.87 11.64
CA ALA A 275 19.45 -12.16 11.27
C ALA A 275 18.36 -13.13 10.78
N GLY A 276 18.63 -13.85 9.71
CA GLY A 276 17.87 -15.02 9.32
C GLY A 276 18.17 -16.20 10.24
N LEU A 277 17.23 -16.59 11.10
CA LEU A 277 17.37 -17.79 11.93
C LEU A 277 17.20 -19.06 11.10
N THR A 278 16.27 -19.01 10.16
CA THR A 278 16.07 -19.99 9.09
C THR A 278 15.87 -19.24 7.76
N PRO A 279 15.83 -19.91 6.64
CA PRO A 279 15.56 -19.25 5.36
C PRO A 279 14.27 -18.43 5.34
N SER A 280 13.30 -18.78 6.16
CA SER A 280 11.98 -18.17 6.19
C SER A 280 11.62 -17.48 7.52
N LEU A 281 12.49 -17.49 8.52
CA LEU A 281 12.27 -16.88 9.82
C LEU A 281 13.36 -15.86 10.13
N THR A 282 12.97 -14.62 10.40
CA THR A 282 13.87 -13.49 10.67
C THR A 282 13.72 -13.02 12.11
N PHE A 283 14.84 -12.79 12.75
CA PHE A 283 14.96 -12.11 14.01
C PHE A 283 15.45 -10.68 13.78
N ASP A 284 14.77 -9.71 14.36
CA ASP A 284 15.13 -8.30 14.37
C ASP A 284 15.25 -7.82 15.82
N ALA A 285 16.22 -6.97 16.12
CA ALA A 285 16.35 -6.29 17.39
C ALA A 285 16.70 -4.83 17.14
N THR A 286 16.21 -3.95 18.01
CA THR A 286 16.53 -2.52 17.97
C THR A 286 16.81 -2.01 19.35
N ILE A 287 17.80 -1.13 19.47
CA ILE A 287 18.14 -0.41 20.69
C ILE A 287 18.07 1.08 20.36
N ASN A 288 17.33 1.83 21.19
CA ASN A 288 17.08 3.25 21.01
C ASN A 288 16.60 3.59 19.58
N PRO A 289 15.46 3.00 19.13
CA PRO A 289 14.99 3.19 17.76
C PRO A 289 14.70 4.67 17.49
N ASP A 290 15.24 5.20 16.40
CA ASP A 290 15.03 6.58 16.01
C ASP A 290 13.78 6.77 15.16
N PHE A 291 13.05 7.84 15.43
CA PHE A 291 11.86 8.26 14.71
C PHE A 291 12.05 9.55 13.91
N ALA A 292 13.24 10.15 13.93
CA ALA A 292 13.53 11.41 13.22
C ALA A 292 13.40 11.33 11.69
N GLN A 293 13.39 10.12 11.12
CA GLN A 293 13.20 9.88 9.69
C GLN A 293 11.74 9.93 9.23
N ALA A 294 10.79 9.83 10.18
CA ALA A 294 9.39 9.79 9.80
C ALA A 294 9.02 11.05 9.02
N GLU A 295 8.46 10.87 7.83
CA GLU A 295 7.86 11.99 7.10
C GLU A 295 6.81 12.67 7.97
N ALA A 296 6.77 14.00 7.94
CA ALA A 296 5.69 14.75 8.56
C ALA A 296 4.34 14.24 8.03
N ASP A 297 3.37 14.08 8.93
CA ASP A 297 2.03 13.73 8.52
C ASP A 297 1.39 14.89 7.76
N GLU A 298 0.67 14.56 6.69
CA GLU A 298 -0.16 15.56 6.02
C GLU A 298 -1.28 15.99 6.96
N GLN A 299 -1.42 17.27 7.14
CA GLN A 299 -2.46 17.85 7.99
C GLN A 299 -3.84 17.55 7.38
N GLN A 300 -4.82 17.34 8.24
CA GLN A 300 -6.21 17.08 7.87
C GLN A 300 -7.15 17.95 8.69
N VAL A 301 -8.24 18.42 8.07
CA VAL A 301 -9.32 19.09 8.78
C VAL A 301 -10.33 18.03 9.22
N ASN A 302 -10.54 17.88 10.53
CA ASN A 302 -11.50 16.95 11.08
C ASN A 302 -12.84 17.63 11.35
N LEU A 303 -13.83 17.31 10.56
CA LEU A 303 -15.23 17.79 10.71
C LEU A 303 -16.14 16.69 11.27
N THR A 304 -15.58 15.72 11.99
CA THR A 304 -16.30 14.59 12.60
C THR A 304 -15.99 14.50 14.09
N GLN A 305 -16.79 13.76 14.83
CA GLN A 305 -16.53 13.45 16.24
C GLN A 305 -15.45 12.37 16.48
N PHE A 306 -14.89 11.78 15.42
CA PHE A 306 -13.99 10.63 15.52
C PHE A 306 -12.54 11.02 15.31
N SER A 307 -11.64 10.26 15.94
CA SER A 307 -10.21 10.41 15.74
C SER A 307 -9.80 10.10 14.29
N LEU A 308 -8.84 10.87 13.78
CA LEU A 308 -8.22 10.62 12.49
C LEU A 308 -7.28 9.41 12.57
N PHE A 309 -7.22 8.66 11.47
CA PHE A 309 -6.27 7.55 11.31
C PHE A 309 -5.04 8.04 10.52
N PHE A 310 -3.84 7.79 11.08
CA PHE A 310 -2.57 8.05 10.41
C PHE A 310 -1.79 6.74 10.29
N PRO A 311 -1.29 6.35 9.11
CA PRO A 311 -0.56 5.10 8.94
C PRO A 311 0.77 5.09 9.70
N GLU A 312 1.29 3.89 9.98
CA GLU A 312 2.66 3.72 10.50
C GLU A 312 3.68 4.15 9.44
N LYS A 313 4.76 4.80 9.86
CA LYS A 313 5.86 5.28 9.00
C LYS A 313 7.24 4.85 9.48
N ARG A 314 7.35 4.31 10.69
CA ARG A 314 8.62 3.91 11.30
C ARG A 314 9.10 2.59 10.71
N GLU A 315 10.32 2.58 10.17
CA GLU A 315 10.91 1.46 9.41
C GLU A 315 10.87 0.14 10.17
N PHE A 316 11.26 0.12 11.46
CA PHE A 316 11.25 -1.08 12.27
C PHE A 316 9.89 -1.78 12.30
N PHE A 317 8.80 -1.03 12.33
CA PHE A 317 7.43 -1.59 12.41
C PHE A 317 6.86 -1.95 11.04
N LEU A 318 7.36 -1.37 9.95
CA LEU A 318 6.82 -1.57 8.60
C LEU A 318 7.25 -2.90 8.00
N GLU A 319 8.47 -3.33 8.25
CA GLU A 319 8.99 -4.57 7.67
C GLU A 319 8.25 -5.79 8.22
N ASN A 320 7.77 -6.67 7.35
CA ASN A 320 6.96 -7.86 7.67
C ASN A 320 5.70 -7.57 8.53
N SER A 321 5.22 -6.33 8.56
CA SER A 321 4.04 -5.94 9.35
C SER A 321 2.80 -6.76 9.01
N GLY A 322 2.68 -7.25 7.78
CA GLY A 322 1.56 -8.05 7.30
C GLY A 322 1.29 -9.32 8.12
N ILE A 323 2.31 -9.86 8.81
CA ILE A 323 2.13 -11.06 9.63
C ILE A 323 1.23 -10.81 10.84
N PHE A 324 1.23 -9.57 11.36
CA PHE A 324 0.41 -9.17 12.52
C PHE A 324 -1.02 -8.81 12.14
N TYR A 325 -1.38 -8.82 10.85
CA TYR A 325 -2.73 -8.52 10.42
C TYR A 325 -3.73 -9.57 10.88
N PHE A 326 -4.88 -9.09 11.31
CA PHE A 326 -5.91 -9.89 11.93
C PHE A 326 -7.28 -9.59 11.30
N GLY A 327 -8.06 -10.64 11.03
CA GLY A 327 -9.41 -10.51 10.51
C GLY A 327 -9.50 -10.02 9.07
N ASP A 328 -8.46 -10.25 8.25
CA ASP A 328 -8.31 -9.87 6.85
C ASP A 328 -8.80 -8.45 6.53
N ILE A 329 -7.92 -7.50 6.68
CA ILE A 329 -8.19 -6.10 6.31
C ILE A 329 -7.96 -5.96 4.81
N PRO A 330 -8.97 -5.61 3.99
CA PRO A 330 -8.80 -5.41 2.55
C PRO A 330 -7.83 -4.25 2.29
N ARG A 331 -6.68 -4.53 1.67
CA ARG A 331 -5.61 -3.54 1.50
C ARG A 331 -5.44 -3.05 0.09
N ASN A 332 -5.77 -3.90 -0.88
CA ASN A 332 -5.74 -3.51 -2.27
C ASN A 332 -7.06 -2.81 -2.61
N LYS A 333 -7.15 -1.53 -2.25
CA LYS A 333 -8.21 -0.67 -2.78
C LYS A 333 -7.89 -0.48 -4.26
N ARG A 334 -8.63 -1.14 -5.13
CA ARG A 334 -8.72 -0.72 -6.53
C ARG A 334 -9.16 0.73 -6.55
N GLN A 335 -8.31 1.61 -7.07
CA GLN A 335 -8.59 3.04 -7.28
C GLN A 335 -9.34 3.70 -6.12
N SER A 336 -8.64 3.95 -5.01
CA SER A 336 -9.10 4.98 -4.09
C SER A 336 -8.84 6.33 -4.74
N SER A 337 -9.85 7.18 -4.83
CA SER A 337 -9.66 8.58 -5.17
C SER A 337 -8.58 9.19 -4.27
N ARG A 338 -7.72 10.04 -4.83
CA ARG A 338 -6.69 10.80 -4.13
C ARG A 338 -7.20 11.54 -2.88
N PHE A 339 -8.50 11.80 -2.83
CA PHE A 339 -9.18 12.52 -1.76
C PHE A 339 -9.84 11.61 -0.70
N SER A 340 -9.69 10.29 -0.79
CA SER A 340 -10.31 9.37 0.19
C SER A 340 -9.28 8.90 1.19
N PRO A 341 -9.33 9.38 2.46
CA PRO A 341 -8.47 8.87 3.50
C PRO A 341 -8.79 7.41 3.82
N PRO A 342 -7.83 6.63 4.30
CA PRO A 342 -8.10 5.28 4.78
C PRO A 342 -9.07 5.34 5.96
N GLU A 343 -10.15 4.58 5.90
CA GLU A 343 -11.13 4.42 6.98
C GLU A 343 -10.95 3.05 7.61
N GLU A 344 -10.45 3.03 8.85
CA GLU A 344 -10.37 1.83 9.67
C GLU A 344 -11.25 2.03 10.92
N ASP A 345 -11.98 0.99 11.31
CA ASP A 345 -12.79 1.00 12.53
C ASP A 345 -12.13 0.27 13.68
N LEU A 346 -11.48 -0.85 13.38
CA LEU A 346 -10.79 -1.69 14.34
C LEU A 346 -9.55 -2.33 13.70
N LEU A 347 -8.40 -2.09 14.31
CA LEU A 347 -7.16 -2.81 14.10
C LEU A 347 -6.70 -3.32 15.45
N LEU A 348 -6.63 -4.64 15.66
CA LEU A 348 -6.15 -5.18 16.93
C LEU A 348 -4.67 -4.89 17.15
N PHE A 349 -3.88 -4.84 16.10
CA PHE A 349 -2.49 -4.40 16.19
C PHE A 349 -2.27 -3.18 15.31
N PHE A 350 -1.83 -2.10 15.93
CA PHE A 350 -1.50 -0.84 15.29
C PHE A 350 -0.22 -0.28 15.91
N SER A 351 0.93 -0.62 15.34
CA SER A 351 2.26 -0.32 15.89
C SER A 351 2.49 1.15 16.19
N ARG A 352 1.80 2.07 15.48
CA ARG A 352 1.89 3.51 15.71
C ARG A 352 1.50 3.92 17.15
N ARG A 353 0.73 3.09 17.87
CA ARG A 353 0.39 3.32 19.28
C ARG A 353 1.58 3.11 20.22
N ILE A 354 2.56 2.28 19.84
CA ILE A 354 3.76 2.02 20.63
C ILE A 354 4.63 3.27 20.67
N GLY A 355 4.99 3.73 21.85
CA GLY A 355 5.76 4.96 22.06
C GLY A 355 4.94 6.25 21.86
N LEU A 356 3.60 6.18 22.00
CA LEU A 356 2.72 7.33 22.07
C LEU A 356 1.88 7.30 23.35
N THR A 357 1.76 8.44 23.99
CA THR A 357 0.81 8.63 25.11
C THR A 357 -0.63 8.63 24.59
N ALA A 358 -1.60 8.53 25.50
CA ALA A 358 -3.01 8.67 25.16
C ALA A 358 -3.36 10.03 24.51
N ALA A 359 -2.60 11.09 24.83
CA ALA A 359 -2.72 12.41 24.24
C ALA A 359 -2.01 12.54 22.88
N GLY A 360 -1.27 11.50 22.42
CA GLY A 360 -0.52 11.49 21.17
C GLY A 360 0.88 12.11 21.25
N ALA A 361 1.36 12.42 22.44
CA ALA A 361 2.75 12.84 22.65
C ALA A 361 3.69 11.64 22.50
N GLN A 362 4.90 11.87 22.00
CA GLN A 362 5.93 10.85 21.85
C GLN A 362 6.49 10.46 23.22
N GLN A 363 6.68 9.16 23.43
CA GLN A 363 7.37 8.57 24.56
C GLN A 363 8.55 7.76 24.03
N PRO A 364 9.79 8.05 24.43
CA PRO A 364 10.99 7.34 23.95
C PRO A 364 10.92 5.83 24.16
N LEU A 365 11.62 5.08 23.35
CA LEU A 365 11.69 3.61 23.43
C LEU A 365 13.12 3.17 23.75
N TYR A 366 13.31 2.36 24.78
CA TYR A 366 14.61 1.71 25.05
C TYR A 366 14.99 0.77 23.91
N GLY A 367 14.04 0.00 23.39
CA GLY A 367 14.28 -0.96 22.35
C GLY A 367 13.29 -2.11 22.36
N GLY A 368 13.59 -3.11 21.56
CA GLY A 368 12.75 -4.30 21.47
C GLY A 368 13.28 -5.32 20.49
N VAL A 369 12.56 -6.43 20.45
CA VAL A 369 12.87 -7.53 19.54
C VAL A 369 11.63 -7.96 18.78
N ARG A 370 11.86 -8.51 17.58
CA ARG A 370 10.82 -9.03 16.71
C ARG A 370 11.26 -10.31 16.04
N LEU A 371 10.39 -11.29 15.99
CA LEU A 371 10.55 -12.54 15.25
C LEU A 371 9.41 -12.66 14.27
N THR A 372 9.71 -12.73 12.98
CA THR A 372 8.69 -12.81 11.93
C THR A 372 9.10 -13.79 10.86
N GLY A 373 8.13 -14.52 10.30
CA GLY A 373 8.38 -15.40 9.19
C GLY A 373 7.49 -16.63 9.17
N ARG A 374 8.02 -17.72 8.62
CA ARG A 374 7.28 -18.97 8.42
C ARG A 374 8.06 -20.16 8.95
N ALA A 375 7.33 -21.16 9.42
CA ALA A 375 7.83 -22.48 9.77
C ALA A 375 6.85 -23.52 9.20
N GLY A 376 7.16 -24.06 8.01
CA GLY A 376 6.24 -24.87 7.23
C GLY A 376 4.93 -24.13 6.91
N ALA A 377 3.79 -24.70 7.24
CA ALA A 377 2.47 -24.08 7.04
C ALA A 377 2.12 -22.99 8.06
N TYR A 378 3.00 -22.69 9.02
CA TYR A 378 2.73 -21.70 10.05
C TYR A 378 3.42 -20.37 9.73
N GLY A 379 2.65 -19.25 9.76
CA GLY A 379 3.16 -17.90 9.84
C GLY A 379 3.28 -17.49 11.31
N LEU A 380 4.45 -16.99 11.69
CA LEU A 380 4.80 -16.66 13.08
C LEU A 380 5.18 -15.20 13.18
N GLY A 381 4.57 -14.47 14.10
CA GLY A 381 4.91 -13.11 14.45
C GLY A 381 5.00 -12.97 15.96
N PHE A 382 6.12 -12.48 16.45
CA PHE A 382 6.30 -12.09 17.84
C PHE A 382 7.03 -10.76 17.86
N MET A 383 6.61 -9.85 18.74
CA MET A 383 7.31 -8.59 18.98
C MET A 383 7.11 -8.18 20.42
N THR A 384 8.16 -7.65 21.04
CA THR A 384 8.07 -6.95 22.31
C THR A 384 8.92 -5.69 22.26
N MET A 385 8.37 -4.59 22.81
CA MET A 385 8.99 -3.26 22.85
C MET A 385 8.85 -2.69 24.25
N GLN A 386 9.87 -1.95 24.71
CA GLN A 386 9.88 -1.29 26.00
C GLN A 386 10.00 0.22 25.80
N SER A 387 9.04 1.02 26.30
CA SER A 387 9.17 2.47 26.38
C SER A 387 9.88 2.92 27.64
N GLU A 388 10.49 4.10 27.58
CA GLU A 388 11.12 4.76 28.71
C GLU A 388 10.07 5.35 29.66
N GLU A 389 10.48 5.58 30.89
CA GLU A 389 9.77 6.48 31.79
C GLU A 389 10.02 7.92 31.35
N ASP A 390 8.98 8.74 31.30
CA ASP A 390 9.10 10.16 30.91
C ASP A 390 8.31 11.01 31.91
N GLY A 391 9.03 11.61 32.84
CA GLY A 391 8.44 12.38 33.91
C GLY A 391 7.49 11.56 34.79
N ALA A 392 6.20 11.89 34.76
CA ALA A 392 5.15 11.17 35.48
C ALA A 392 4.56 9.97 34.70
N LEU A 393 5.03 9.74 33.47
CA LEU A 393 4.56 8.66 32.62
C LEU A 393 5.40 7.40 32.87
N ALA A 394 4.77 6.33 33.33
CA ALA A 394 5.42 5.04 33.48
C ALA A 394 5.88 4.48 32.13
N GLY A 395 7.04 3.83 32.11
CA GLY A 395 7.46 3.01 30.99
C GLY A 395 6.49 1.85 30.76
N ASN A 396 6.26 1.45 29.54
CA ASN A 396 5.36 0.36 29.19
C ASN A 396 6.06 -0.72 28.40
N ASN A 397 5.74 -1.97 28.70
CA ASN A 397 6.03 -3.10 27.86
C ASN A 397 4.85 -3.36 26.92
N TYR A 398 5.15 -3.43 25.63
CA TYR A 398 4.19 -3.75 24.56
C TYR A 398 4.60 -5.08 23.93
N THR A 399 3.73 -6.07 24.00
CA THR A 399 3.98 -7.40 23.43
C THR A 399 2.86 -7.81 22.51
N VAL A 400 3.19 -8.37 21.35
CA VAL A 400 2.26 -9.00 20.42
C VAL A 400 2.81 -10.36 19.97
N ALA A 401 1.94 -11.36 19.99
CA ALA A 401 2.21 -12.69 19.46
C ALA A 401 1.11 -13.10 18.47
N ARG A 402 1.49 -13.53 17.29
CA ARG A 402 0.61 -13.93 16.20
C ARG A 402 1.04 -15.28 15.66
N VAL A 403 0.10 -16.21 15.57
CA VAL A 403 0.27 -17.50 14.87
C VAL A 403 -0.83 -17.62 13.84
N ARG A 404 -0.47 -17.97 12.61
CA ARG A 404 -1.38 -18.22 11.52
C ARG A 404 -1.01 -19.53 10.86
N ARG A 405 -1.96 -20.39 10.57
CA ARG A 405 -1.77 -21.66 9.86
C ARG A 405 -2.46 -21.60 8.51
N ASP A 406 -1.71 -21.87 7.47
CA ASP A 406 -2.24 -22.04 6.13
C ASP A 406 -3.04 -23.34 6.05
N ILE A 407 -4.25 -23.25 5.51
CA ILE A 407 -5.16 -24.36 5.27
C ILE A 407 -5.67 -24.26 3.82
N PHE A 408 -5.96 -25.38 3.21
CA PHE A 408 -6.34 -25.44 1.80
C PHE A 408 -5.32 -24.72 0.88
N LYS A 409 -5.75 -24.30 -0.33
CA LYS A 409 -4.85 -23.65 -1.31
C LYS A 409 -4.56 -22.19 -0.99
N SER A 410 -5.53 -21.43 -0.44
CA SER A 410 -5.42 -19.97 -0.26
C SER A 410 -6.18 -19.48 0.98
N SER A 411 -6.34 -20.33 1.97
CA SER A 411 -7.07 -20.02 3.21
C SER A 411 -6.14 -20.12 4.41
N ASP A 412 -6.51 -19.49 5.50
CA ASP A 412 -5.76 -19.54 6.75
C ASP A 412 -6.66 -19.37 7.98
N ILE A 413 -6.20 -19.87 9.10
CA ILE A 413 -6.76 -19.65 10.44
C ILE A 413 -5.64 -19.15 11.34
N GLY A 414 -5.97 -18.34 12.36
CA GLY A 414 -4.94 -17.80 13.21
C GLY A 414 -5.41 -17.35 14.58
N ALA A 415 -4.44 -17.01 15.43
CA ALA A 415 -4.66 -16.45 16.74
C ALA A 415 -3.68 -15.31 17.00
N ILE A 416 -4.10 -14.31 17.77
CA ILE A 416 -3.29 -13.18 18.18
C ILE A 416 -3.47 -12.93 19.67
N VAL A 417 -2.39 -12.52 20.34
CA VAL A 417 -2.39 -12.03 21.72
C VAL A 417 -1.59 -10.74 21.76
N LEU A 418 -2.17 -9.73 22.42
CA LEU A 418 -1.53 -8.44 22.65
C LEU A 418 -1.53 -8.13 24.14
N SER A 419 -0.51 -7.43 24.62
CA SER A 419 -0.40 -7.03 26.03
C SER A 419 0.34 -5.71 26.14
N ARG A 420 -0.28 -4.70 26.78
CA ARG A 420 0.39 -3.53 27.32
C ARG A 420 0.42 -3.68 28.84
N ALA A 421 1.59 -3.53 29.44
CA ALA A 421 1.78 -3.55 30.88
C ALA A 421 2.78 -2.46 31.28
N PRO A 422 2.45 -1.54 32.22
CA PRO A 422 3.39 -0.55 32.70
C PRO A 422 4.47 -1.19 33.58
N SER A 423 5.64 -0.59 33.59
CA SER A 423 6.73 -1.00 34.47
C SER A 423 6.40 -0.62 35.91
N GLY A 424 6.50 -1.58 36.81
CA GLY A 424 6.32 -1.35 38.25
C GLY A 424 4.88 -1.38 38.75
N ASP A 425 3.88 -1.46 37.91
CA ASP A 425 2.46 -1.61 38.32
C ASP A 425 1.82 -2.81 37.63
N SER A 426 1.67 -3.91 38.35
CA SER A 426 1.03 -5.11 37.85
C SER A 426 -0.52 -5.05 37.86
N SER A 427 -1.09 -4.03 38.45
CA SER A 427 -2.55 -3.83 38.53
C SER A 427 -3.13 -3.10 37.33
N ASP A 428 -2.31 -2.33 36.59
CA ASP A 428 -2.67 -1.72 35.32
C ASP A 428 -2.16 -2.56 34.16
N PHE A 429 -3.05 -3.08 33.33
CA PHE A 429 -2.71 -3.77 32.10
C PHE A 429 -3.86 -3.66 31.11
N ASN A 430 -3.55 -3.86 29.83
CA ASN A 430 -4.54 -4.14 28.81
C ASN A 430 -4.09 -5.33 27.99
N ARG A 431 -4.89 -6.36 27.90
CA ARG A 431 -4.63 -7.59 27.14
C ARG A 431 -5.75 -7.82 26.15
N VAL A 432 -5.39 -8.24 24.96
CA VAL A 432 -6.36 -8.62 23.92
C VAL A 432 -5.98 -9.97 23.36
N ALA A 433 -6.94 -10.87 23.23
CA ALA A 433 -6.77 -12.16 22.58
C ALA A 433 -7.84 -12.32 21.49
N GLY A 434 -7.47 -12.90 20.35
CA GLY A 434 -8.38 -13.10 19.25
C GLY A 434 -8.02 -14.29 18.38
N ILE A 435 -9.03 -14.81 17.68
CA ILE A 435 -8.92 -15.84 16.65
C ILE A 435 -9.54 -15.33 15.37
N ASP A 436 -8.97 -15.69 14.22
CA ASP A 436 -9.50 -15.35 12.92
C ASP A 436 -9.42 -16.51 11.92
N ALA A 437 -10.27 -16.43 10.92
CA ALA A 437 -10.31 -17.40 9.84
C ALA A 437 -10.62 -16.69 8.52
N ASN A 438 -9.81 -16.98 7.51
CA ASN A 438 -9.89 -16.37 6.20
C ASN A 438 -9.93 -17.46 5.14
N PHE A 439 -11.05 -17.55 4.43
CA PHE A 439 -11.28 -18.56 3.42
C PHE A 439 -11.35 -17.93 2.04
N ARG A 440 -10.76 -18.60 1.04
CA ARG A 440 -10.91 -18.27 -0.38
C ARG A 440 -11.36 -19.50 -1.16
N PHE A 441 -12.43 -19.31 -1.93
CA PHE A 441 -13.00 -20.34 -2.77
C PHE A 441 -13.20 -19.80 -4.19
N PHE A 442 -13.15 -20.69 -5.17
CA PHE A 442 -13.43 -20.41 -6.58
C PHE A 442 -12.64 -19.23 -7.16
N LYS A 443 -11.44 -18.94 -6.61
CA LYS A 443 -10.57 -17.78 -6.92
C LYS A 443 -11.14 -16.42 -6.54
N ASN A 444 -12.45 -16.23 -6.48
CA ASN A 444 -13.16 -14.96 -6.42
C ASN A 444 -13.95 -14.74 -5.12
N LEU A 445 -14.36 -15.82 -4.44
CA LEU A 445 -15.11 -15.75 -3.18
C LEU A 445 -14.16 -15.67 -1.99
N SER A 446 -14.35 -14.70 -1.12
CA SER A 446 -13.67 -14.57 0.16
C SER A 446 -14.67 -14.57 1.32
N ILE A 447 -14.32 -15.27 2.41
CA ILE A 447 -15.06 -15.25 3.67
C ILE A 447 -14.04 -14.98 4.77
N ASN A 448 -14.23 -13.91 5.52
CA ASN A 448 -13.31 -13.49 6.57
C ASN A 448 -14.06 -13.34 7.87
N SER A 449 -13.51 -13.85 8.96
CA SER A 449 -14.13 -13.77 10.27
C SER A 449 -13.10 -13.61 11.36
N PHE A 450 -13.50 -13.00 12.46
CA PHE A 450 -12.73 -13.00 13.69
C PHE A 450 -13.64 -12.91 14.92
N ALA A 451 -13.10 -13.35 16.06
CA ALA A 451 -13.59 -13.05 17.39
C ALA A 451 -12.41 -12.65 18.26
N ALA A 452 -12.59 -11.62 19.08
CA ALA A 452 -11.57 -11.09 19.98
C ALA A 452 -12.22 -10.66 21.31
N ARG A 453 -11.41 -10.70 22.38
CA ARG A 453 -11.78 -10.20 23.69
C ARG A 453 -10.64 -9.39 24.29
N SER A 454 -10.97 -8.24 24.86
CA SER A 454 -10.07 -7.49 25.72
C SER A 454 -10.23 -7.89 27.18
N ASP A 455 -9.21 -7.61 27.98
CA ASP A 455 -9.19 -7.77 29.45
C ASP A 455 -8.48 -6.55 30.02
N THR A 456 -9.24 -5.71 30.71
CA THR A 456 -8.77 -4.45 31.29
C THR A 456 -9.22 -4.36 32.74
N PRO A 457 -8.35 -4.10 33.73
CA PRO A 457 -8.72 -4.02 35.13
C PRO A 457 -9.86 -3.03 35.37
N GLY A 458 -10.89 -3.49 36.13
CA GLY A 458 -12.05 -2.67 36.50
C GLY A 458 -13.09 -2.49 35.38
N GLU A 459 -12.88 -3.00 34.18
CA GLU A 459 -13.94 -3.01 33.16
C GLU A 459 -14.95 -4.14 33.44
N THR A 460 -16.22 -3.82 33.38
CA THR A 460 -17.32 -4.77 33.65
C THR A 460 -18.33 -4.90 32.52
N ARG A 461 -18.20 -4.03 31.52
CA ARG A 461 -19.05 -4.04 30.32
C ARG A 461 -18.59 -5.11 29.34
N ASN A 462 -19.31 -5.24 28.24
CA ASN A 462 -18.99 -6.21 27.19
C ASN A 462 -17.62 -5.88 26.50
N GLU A 463 -16.63 -6.73 26.71
CA GLU A 463 -15.26 -6.61 26.19
C GLU A 463 -15.02 -7.45 24.90
N ASN A 464 -16.07 -7.92 24.24
CA ASN A 464 -15.94 -8.77 23.06
C ASN A 464 -16.06 -7.96 21.76
N SER A 465 -15.37 -8.44 20.74
CA SER A 465 -15.52 -7.96 19.36
C SER A 465 -15.55 -9.15 18.40
N ALA A 466 -16.39 -9.09 17.38
CA ALA A 466 -16.48 -10.14 16.38
C ALA A 466 -16.86 -9.56 15.01
N LYS A 467 -16.42 -10.24 13.92
CA LYS A 467 -16.72 -9.86 12.54
C LYS A 467 -16.94 -11.09 11.67
N VAL A 468 -17.88 -10.99 10.76
CA VAL A 468 -18.01 -11.90 9.61
C VAL A 468 -18.16 -11.03 8.35
N ALA A 469 -17.43 -11.38 7.30
CA ALA A 469 -17.48 -10.71 6.03
C ALA A 469 -17.47 -11.73 4.89
N ILE A 470 -18.19 -11.43 3.82
CA ILE A 470 -18.21 -12.20 2.57
C ILE A 470 -17.99 -11.23 1.41
N GLY A 471 -17.16 -11.62 0.46
CA GLY A 471 -16.85 -10.81 -0.71
C GLY A 471 -16.72 -11.65 -1.96
N TRP A 472 -17.14 -11.07 -3.08
CA TRP A 472 -16.94 -11.60 -4.43
C TRP A 472 -16.25 -10.54 -5.29
N GLU A 473 -15.22 -10.93 -6.02
CA GLU A 473 -14.53 -10.03 -6.94
C GLU A 473 -14.09 -10.77 -8.20
N ASP A 474 -14.59 -10.27 -9.35
CA ASP A 474 -14.14 -10.69 -10.68
C ASP A 474 -13.94 -9.46 -11.60
N SER A 475 -13.69 -9.67 -12.89
CA SER A 475 -13.46 -8.57 -13.84
C SER A 475 -14.68 -7.69 -14.06
N LEU A 476 -15.89 -8.16 -13.81
CA LEU A 476 -17.14 -7.46 -14.08
C LEU A 476 -17.82 -6.94 -12.82
N THR A 477 -17.66 -7.67 -11.70
CA THR A 477 -18.47 -7.45 -10.49
C THR A 477 -17.59 -7.46 -9.24
N ARG A 478 -17.84 -6.52 -8.34
CA ARG A 478 -17.34 -6.53 -6.98
C ARG A 478 -18.51 -6.40 -6.02
N MET A 479 -18.60 -7.32 -5.07
CA MET A 479 -19.61 -7.29 -4.01
C MET A 479 -18.97 -7.61 -2.67
N GLY A 480 -19.42 -6.94 -1.62
CA GLY A 480 -18.95 -7.20 -0.25
C GLY A 480 -20.05 -6.92 0.77
N MET A 481 -20.13 -7.78 1.76
CA MET A 481 -21.00 -7.57 2.93
C MET A 481 -20.25 -7.95 4.19
N SER A 482 -20.47 -7.23 5.28
CA SER A 482 -19.97 -7.63 6.60
C SER A 482 -20.84 -7.13 7.73
N ILE A 483 -20.77 -7.86 8.85
CA ILE A 483 -21.25 -7.42 10.13
C ILE A 483 -20.09 -7.51 11.12
N MET A 484 -19.96 -6.49 11.97
CA MET A 484 -18.94 -6.41 13.02
C MET A 484 -19.53 -5.83 14.27
N THR A 485 -19.26 -6.44 15.41
CA THR A 485 -19.66 -5.94 16.72
C THR A 485 -18.42 -5.54 17.52
N ILE A 486 -18.49 -4.42 18.24
CA ILE A 486 -17.46 -3.97 19.17
C ILE A 486 -18.17 -3.62 20.47
N GLY A 487 -17.87 -4.34 21.53
CA GLY A 487 -18.49 -4.17 22.84
C GLY A 487 -18.19 -2.81 23.47
N GLU A 488 -19.00 -2.38 24.42
CA GLU A 488 -18.86 -1.08 25.10
C GLU A 488 -17.61 -0.98 25.97
N GLY A 489 -17.16 -2.12 26.52
CA GLY A 489 -15.95 -2.25 27.33
C GLY A 489 -14.72 -2.68 26.53
N PHE A 490 -14.85 -2.93 25.21
CA PHE A 490 -13.72 -3.37 24.40
C PHE A 490 -12.67 -2.27 24.32
N LYS A 491 -11.47 -2.54 24.84
CA LYS A 491 -10.34 -1.62 24.86
C LYS A 491 -9.09 -2.31 24.32
N ASP A 492 -8.34 -1.61 23.47
CA ASP A 492 -7.10 -2.10 22.87
C ASP A 492 -6.08 -0.97 22.81
N ASP A 493 -5.14 -0.96 23.77
CA ASP A 493 -4.15 0.10 23.92
C ASP A 493 -3.02 0.01 22.88
N ILE A 494 -2.85 -1.15 22.23
CA ILE A 494 -1.87 -1.37 21.15
C ILE A 494 -2.56 -1.35 19.78
N GLY A 495 -3.89 -1.29 19.78
CA GLY A 495 -4.72 -1.28 18.58
C GLY A 495 -5.22 0.11 18.20
N PHE A 496 -6.02 0.13 17.16
CA PHE A 496 -6.84 1.28 16.78
C PHE A 496 -8.32 0.89 16.90
N VAL A 497 -9.05 1.56 17.77
CA VAL A 497 -10.48 1.38 17.97
C VAL A 497 -11.14 2.74 17.76
N ARG A 498 -11.87 2.90 16.66
CA ARG A 498 -12.50 4.17 16.31
C ARG A 498 -13.71 4.49 17.18
N ARG A 499 -14.51 3.46 17.51
CA ARG A 499 -15.67 3.54 18.39
C ARG A 499 -15.99 2.19 19.02
N VAL A 500 -16.58 2.22 20.19
CA VAL A 500 -17.06 1.07 20.95
C VAL A 500 -18.58 1.11 21.13
N GLY A 501 -19.18 0.02 21.62
CA GLY A 501 -20.63 -0.07 21.85
C GLY A 501 -21.42 -0.02 20.54
N VAL A 502 -20.95 -0.67 19.48
CA VAL A 502 -21.59 -0.61 18.17
C VAL A 502 -21.64 -1.96 17.47
N THR A 503 -22.69 -2.16 16.70
CA THR A 503 -22.77 -3.16 15.65
C THR A 503 -22.74 -2.44 14.30
N ARG A 504 -21.72 -2.72 13.50
CA ARG A 504 -21.55 -2.15 12.15
C ARG A 504 -22.00 -3.16 11.10
N SER A 505 -22.88 -2.76 10.20
CA SER A 505 -23.12 -3.44 8.93
C SER A 505 -22.45 -2.70 7.79
N PHE A 506 -21.93 -3.44 6.84
CA PHE A 506 -21.32 -2.91 5.62
C PHE A 506 -21.86 -3.64 4.40
N PHE A 507 -22.10 -2.88 3.34
CA PHE A 507 -22.49 -3.35 2.03
C PHE A 507 -21.71 -2.57 0.97
N ASP A 508 -21.17 -3.26 -0.04
CA ASP A 508 -20.51 -2.68 -1.22
C ASP A 508 -20.90 -3.49 -2.46
N ILE A 509 -21.25 -2.80 -3.54
CA ILE A 509 -21.50 -3.39 -4.84
C ILE A 509 -20.98 -2.47 -5.93
N ALA A 510 -20.28 -3.02 -6.91
CA ALA A 510 -19.88 -2.31 -8.09
C ALA A 510 -19.98 -3.22 -9.32
N PHE A 511 -20.39 -2.64 -10.41
CA PHE A 511 -20.43 -3.28 -11.72
C PHE A 511 -19.46 -2.53 -12.65
N LEU A 512 -18.63 -3.25 -13.39
CA LEU A 512 -17.41 -2.72 -14.05
C LEU A 512 -17.40 -3.03 -15.57
N PRO A 513 -18.47 -2.73 -16.35
CA PRO A 513 -18.52 -3.03 -17.77
C PRO A 513 -17.57 -2.17 -18.58
N GLN A 514 -17.00 -2.75 -19.63
CA GLN A 514 -16.17 -2.08 -20.63
C GLN A 514 -16.72 -2.32 -22.04
N PRO A 515 -17.86 -1.73 -22.43
CA PRO A 515 -18.46 -1.94 -23.73
C PRO A 515 -17.59 -1.39 -24.85
N GLU A 516 -17.36 -2.20 -25.89
CA GLU A 516 -16.59 -1.80 -27.06
C GLU A 516 -17.09 -0.51 -27.73
N SER A 517 -18.41 -0.37 -27.84
CA SER A 517 -19.04 0.80 -28.44
C SER A 517 -18.75 2.12 -27.69
N LEU A 518 -18.57 2.05 -26.37
CA LEU A 518 -18.19 3.21 -25.55
C LEU A 518 -16.68 3.45 -25.62
N ARG A 519 -15.87 2.40 -25.68
CA ARG A 519 -14.43 2.51 -25.82
C ARG A 519 -14.02 3.21 -27.11
N GLN A 520 -14.69 2.92 -28.21
CA GLN A 520 -14.52 3.63 -29.50
C GLN A 520 -14.84 5.14 -29.41
N ARG A 521 -15.65 5.54 -28.42
CA ARG A 521 -16.02 6.93 -28.13
C ARG A 521 -15.15 7.57 -27.03
N GLY A 522 -14.06 6.91 -26.60
CA GLY A 522 -13.15 7.41 -25.59
C GLY A 522 -13.49 7.03 -24.14
N ILE A 523 -14.58 6.27 -23.91
CA ILE A 523 -14.99 5.81 -22.58
C ILE A 523 -14.58 4.35 -22.42
N ARG A 524 -13.62 4.10 -21.52
CA ARG A 524 -13.07 2.78 -21.26
C ARG A 524 -13.98 1.93 -20.38
N GLN A 525 -14.53 2.50 -19.32
CA GLN A 525 -15.29 1.77 -18.31
C GLN A 525 -16.39 2.64 -17.71
N LEU A 526 -17.52 2.04 -17.49
CA LEU A 526 -18.53 2.55 -16.57
C LEU A 526 -18.44 1.79 -15.26
N GLN A 527 -18.71 2.47 -14.14
CA GLN A 527 -18.71 1.86 -12.82
C GLN A 527 -19.85 2.43 -11.98
N PRO A 528 -21.11 1.99 -12.21
CA PRO A 528 -22.16 2.18 -11.22
C PRO A 528 -21.78 1.39 -9.96
N HIS A 529 -21.85 2.05 -8.81
CA HIS A 529 -21.54 1.42 -7.55
C HIS A 529 -22.31 2.04 -6.39
N ALA A 530 -22.50 1.24 -5.34
CA ALA A 530 -23.09 1.69 -4.10
C ALA A 530 -22.34 1.09 -2.91
N ARG A 531 -22.17 1.88 -1.86
CA ARG A 531 -21.56 1.49 -0.59
C ARG A 531 -22.35 2.05 0.56
N MET A 532 -22.51 1.27 1.63
CA MET A 532 -23.20 1.71 2.83
C MET A 532 -22.55 1.15 4.08
N PHE A 533 -22.35 2.02 5.06
CA PHE A 533 -22.00 1.66 6.43
C PHE A 533 -23.16 2.08 7.32
N SER A 534 -23.61 1.19 8.18
CA SER A 534 -24.61 1.51 9.21
C SER A 534 -24.11 1.00 10.56
N TYR A 535 -24.23 1.85 11.57
CA TYR A 535 -23.82 1.54 12.93
C TYR A 535 -25.04 1.62 13.82
N TYR A 536 -25.20 0.61 14.64
CA TYR A 536 -26.28 0.47 15.60
C TYR A 536 -25.70 0.43 17.00
N ASN A 537 -26.36 1.09 17.97
CA ASN A 537 -26.01 0.98 19.38
C ASN A 537 -26.43 -0.40 19.93
N PRO A 538 -26.08 -0.77 21.19
CA PRO A 538 -26.48 -2.05 21.80
C PRO A 538 -27.99 -2.24 21.90
N GLY A 539 -28.78 -1.17 21.93
CA GLY A 539 -30.23 -1.19 21.88
C GLY A 539 -30.81 -1.46 20.49
N GLY A 540 -29.98 -1.59 19.44
CA GLY A 540 -30.41 -1.81 18.06
C GLY A 540 -30.84 -0.54 17.32
N GLU A 541 -30.63 0.64 17.89
CA GLU A 541 -30.96 1.90 17.24
C GLU A 541 -29.88 2.32 16.27
N LEU A 542 -30.25 2.80 15.09
CA LEU A 542 -29.31 3.34 14.09
C LEU A 542 -28.73 4.65 14.59
N VAL A 543 -27.41 4.66 14.86
CA VAL A 543 -26.68 5.85 15.33
C VAL A 543 -25.88 6.54 14.22
N THR A 544 -25.42 5.80 13.22
CA THR A 544 -24.71 6.38 12.07
C THR A 544 -25.06 5.60 10.81
N ARG A 545 -25.28 6.29 9.68
CA ARG A 545 -25.32 5.70 8.36
C ARG A 545 -24.60 6.61 7.37
N ASN A 546 -23.65 6.06 6.67
CA ASN A 546 -22.99 6.70 5.54
C ASN A 546 -23.26 5.85 4.31
N ALA A 547 -24.04 6.36 3.38
CA ALA A 547 -24.29 5.71 2.11
C ALA A 547 -23.67 6.55 0.97
N HIS A 548 -23.27 5.87 -0.08
CA HIS A 548 -22.66 6.44 -1.27
C HIS A 548 -23.19 5.66 -2.47
N ALA A 549 -23.91 6.32 -3.37
CA ALA A 549 -24.40 5.74 -4.61
C ALA A 549 -23.88 6.59 -5.77
N ALA A 550 -23.13 5.97 -6.68
CA ALA A 550 -22.36 6.70 -7.66
C ALA A 550 -22.32 6.05 -9.03
N LEU A 551 -22.04 6.89 -10.03
CA LEU A 551 -21.59 6.47 -11.34
C LEU A 551 -20.23 7.09 -11.62
N GLN A 552 -19.21 6.25 -11.78
CA GLN A 552 -17.90 6.63 -12.26
C GLN A 552 -17.76 6.29 -13.73
N VAL A 553 -17.21 7.20 -14.51
CA VAL A 553 -16.88 7.04 -15.93
C VAL A 553 -15.38 7.19 -16.08
N THR A 554 -14.70 6.12 -16.52
CA THR A 554 -13.26 6.14 -16.79
C THR A 554 -13.03 6.26 -18.29
N LEU A 555 -12.20 7.21 -18.68
CA LEU A 555 -11.84 7.47 -20.09
C LEU A 555 -10.67 6.56 -20.53
N ASN A 556 -10.46 6.44 -21.84
CA ASN A 556 -9.32 5.70 -22.41
C ASN A 556 -7.97 6.28 -21.97
N THR A 557 -7.91 7.57 -21.67
CA THR A 557 -6.72 8.25 -21.14
C THR A 557 -6.37 7.85 -19.70
N GLY A 558 -7.28 7.14 -19.00
CA GLY A 558 -7.16 6.82 -17.58
C GLY A 558 -7.71 7.90 -16.66
N ALA A 559 -8.10 9.07 -17.18
CA ALA A 559 -8.86 10.06 -16.41
C ALA A 559 -10.24 9.51 -16.06
N PHE A 560 -10.80 9.94 -14.94
CA PHE A 560 -12.18 9.58 -14.59
C PHE A 560 -12.97 10.75 -14.01
N ALA A 561 -14.28 10.66 -14.15
CA ALA A 561 -15.25 11.53 -13.51
C ALA A 561 -16.26 10.67 -12.74
N GLU A 562 -16.69 11.15 -11.58
CA GLU A 562 -17.68 10.49 -10.74
C GLU A 562 -18.69 11.49 -10.24
N TYR A 563 -19.96 11.09 -10.26
CA TYR A 563 -21.03 11.75 -9.52
C TYR A 563 -21.62 10.80 -8.53
N ALA A 564 -21.78 11.26 -7.27
CA ALA A 564 -22.38 10.48 -6.21
C ALA A 564 -23.41 11.26 -5.40
N ILE A 565 -24.37 10.52 -4.84
CA ILE A 565 -25.31 10.99 -3.83
C ILE A 565 -24.94 10.30 -2.52
N GLU A 566 -24.79 11.08 -1.45
CA GLU A 566 -24.34 10.62 -0.14
C GLU A 566 -25.37 10.97 0.95
N PRO A 567 -26.44 10.15 1.14
CA PRO A 567 -27.30 10.30 2.31
C PRO A 567 -26.59 9.82 3.58
N ARG A 568 -26.70 10.60 4.64
CA ARG A 568 -26.03 10.39 5.92
C ARG A 568 -27.00 10.52 7.07
N VAL A 569 -26.74 9.78 8.13
CA VAL A 569 -27.42 9.85 9.43
C VAL A 569 -26.35 9.85 10.51
N GLU A 570 -26.47 10.74 11.49
CA GLU A 570 -25.58 10.77 12.65
C GLU A 570 -26.38 11.12 13.89
N ALA A 571 -26.32 10.27 14.93
CA ALA A 571 -26.88 10.53 16.24
C ALA A 571 -25.76 10.90 17.21
N ILE A 572 -25.86 12.09 17.81
CA ILE A 572 -24.90 12.64 18.73
C ILE A 572 -25.41 12.44 20.15
N SER A 573 -24.69 11.68 20.96
CA SER A 573 -25.00 11.42 22.36
C SER A 573 -24.32 12.38 23.34
N LYS A 574 -23.20 13.01 22.91
CA LYS A 574 -22.47 14.04 23.64
C LYS A 574 -22.07 15.17 22.68
N PRO A 575 -22.23 16.45 23.05
CA PRO A 575 -21.84 17.53 22.17
C PRO A 575 -20.34 17.48 21.88
N PHE A 576 -19.95 17.83 20.66
CA PHE A 576 -18.54 17.94 20.27
C PHE A 576 -18.29 19.22 19.46
N MET A 577 -17.06 19.72 19.53
CA MET A 577 -16.65 20.91 18.78
C MET A 577 -16.28 20.51 17.35
N ILE A 578 -17.05 20.94 16.35
CA ILE A 578 -16.75 20.74 14.94
C ILE A 578 -15.72 21.76 14.42
N TYR A 579 -15.70 22.94 15.05
CA TYR A 579 -14.76 24.04 14.82
C TYR A 579 -14.58 24.79 16.16
N PRO A 580 -13.47 25.49 16.40
CA PRO A 580 -13.30 26.28 17.62
C PRO A 580 -14.48 27.20 17.89
N GLY A 581 -15.15 26.99 19.02
CA GLY A 581 -16.33 27.74 19.43
C GLY A 581 -17.65 27.33 18.77
N VAL A 582 -17.70 26.28 17.96
CA VAL A 582 -18.90 25.80 17.27
C VAL A 582 -19.24 24.36 17.74
N PRO A 583 -20.07 24.19 18.78
CA PRO A 583 -20.50 22.87 19.23
C PRO A 583 -21.63 22.30 18.35
N ILE A 584 -21.56 21.03 18.02
CA ILE A 584 -22.72 20.26 17.52
C ILE A 584 -23.48 19.71 18.73
N PRO A 585 -24.74 20.11 18.96
CA PRO A 585 -25.55 19.63 20.07
C PRO A 585 -25.89 18.13 19.98
N VAL A 586 -26.32 17.57 21.12
CA VAL A 586 -26.98 16.27 21.18
C VAL A 586 -28.21 16.27 20.28
N GLY A 587 -28.37 15.24 19.50
CA GLY A 587 -29.50 15.12 18.58
C GLY A 587 -29.26 14.11 17.47
N ARG A 588 -30.30 13.91 16.65
CA ARG A 588 -30.24 13.09 15.44
C ARG A 588 -30.28 14.01 14.22
N TYR A 589 -29.31 13.84 13.36
CA TYR A 589 -29.13 14.63 12.13
C TYR A 589 -29.20 13.72 10.92
N GLU A 590 -29.92 14.17 9.90
CA GLU A 590 -30.06 13.48 8.62
C GLU A 590 -29.85 14.48 7.49
N TRP A 591 -28.96 14.15 6.56
CA TRP A 591 -28.66 15.05 5.45
C TRP A 591 -28.22 14.29 4.21
N THR A 592 -28.24 14.96 3.08
CA THR A 592 -27.77 14.45 1.81
C THR A 592 -26.79 15.43 1.18
N GLN A 593 -25.68 14.88 0.70
CA GLN A 593 -24.66 15.62 -0.06
C GLN A 593 -24.56 15.06 -1.47
N HIS A 594 -24.14 15.92 -2.39
CA HIS A 594 -23.79 15.59 -3.75
C HIS A 594 -22.30 15.75 -3.93
N LEU A 595 -21.69 14.74 -4.49
CA LEU A 595 -20.26 14.69 -4.71
C LEU A 595 -19.97 14.64 -6.21
N PHE A 596 -19.06 15.50 -6.64
CA PHE A 596 -18.47 15.49 -7.98
C PHE A 596 -16.98 15.30 -7.83
N VAL A 597 -16.40 14.30 -8.51
CA VAL A 597 -14.96 14.04 -8.55
C VAL A 597 -14.51 14.02 -10.00
N TYR A 598 -13.39 14.63 -10.26
CA TYR A 598 -12.63 14.48 -11.49
C TYR A 598 -11.17 14.18 -11.15
N GLU A 599 -10.58 13.24 -11.84
CA GLU A 599 -9.15 12.93 -11.72
C GLU A 599 -8.58 12.76 -13.12
N GLY A 600 -7.58 13.60 -13.44
CA GLY A 600 -6.97 13.68 -14.76
C GLY A 600 -5.98 12.56 -15.03
N ASP A 601 -5.45 12.53 -16.24
CA ASP A 601 -4.44 11.57 -16.67
C ASP A 601 -3.07 11.84 -16.01
N HIS A 602 -2.67 10.99 -15.08
CA HIS A 602 -1.40 11.09 -14.36
C HIS A 602 -0.15 10.81 -15.21
N SER A 603 -0.30 10.40 -16.47
CA SER A 603 0.82 10.27 -17.40
C SER A 603 1.33 11.61 -17.92
N LYS A 604 0.52 12.66 -17.82
CA LYS A 604 0.84 13.99 -18.33
C LYS A 604 1.74 14.75 -17.38
N ALA A 605 2.58 15.63 -17.94
CA ALA A 605 3.42 16.53 -17.16
C ALA A 605 2.59 17.40 -16.19
N LEU A 606 1.41 17.84 -16.62
CA LEU A 606 0.43 18.53 -15.78
C LEU A 606 -0.83 17.66 -15.65
N SER A 607 -1.18 17.29 -14.43
CA SER A 607 -2.38 16.54 -14.09
C SER A 607 -3.13 17.25 -12.98
N GLY A 608 -4.44 17.39 -13.13
CA GLY A 608 -5.32 18.00 -12.13
C GLY A 608 -6.33 17.02 -11.60
N ALA A 609 -6.70 17.20 -10.33
CA ALA A 609 -7.82 16.52 -9.71
C ALA A 609 -8.69 17.54 -8.98
N GLY A 610 -9.99 17.29 -8.93
CA GLY A 610 -10.95 18.13 -8.25
C GLY A 610 -12.03 17.31 -7.57
N ARG A 611 -12.47 17.77 -6.41
CA ARG A 611 -13.62 17.23 -5.69
C ARG A 611 -14.48 18.38 -5.21
N LEU A 612 -15.77 18.32 -5.51
CA LEU A 612 -16.76 19.28 -5.01
C LEU A 612 -17.83 18.50 -4.24
N THR A 613 -17.99 18.84 -2.98
CA THR A 613 -19.08 18.33 -2.13
C THR A 613 -20.03 19.46 -1.80
N VAL A 614 -21.30 19.31 -2.12
CA VAL A 614 -22.35 20.31 -1.85
C VAL A 614 -23.59 19.64 -1.29
N GLY A 615 -24.26 20.31 -0.36
CA GLY A 615 -25.53 19.79 0.17
C GLY A 615 -25.77 20.23 1.60
N ASN A 616 -26.70 19.53 2.22
CA ASN A 616 -26.98 19.71 3.65
C ASN A 616 -25.84 19.13 4.49
N PHE A 617 -25.65 19.65 5.68
CA PHE A 617 -24.60 19.20 6.61
C PHE A 617 -25.00 19.54 8.03
N TRP A 618 -25.15 18.53 8.88
CA TRP A 618 -25.72 18.67 10.22
C TRP A 618 -27.05 19.43 10.18
N SER A 619 -27.13 20.57 10.87
CA SER A 619 -28.31 21.43 10.89
C SER A 619 -28.34 22.47 9.76
N GLY A 620 -27.36 22.48 8.85
CA GLY A 620 -27.21 23.54 7.86
C GLY A 620 -26.74 23.06 6.49
N ARG A 621 -25.73 23.72 5.94
CA ARG A 621 -25.21 23.47 4.58
C ARG A 621 -23.69 23.47 4.57
N GLN A 622 -23.13 22.70 3.62
CA GLN A 622 -21.69 22.63 3.33
C GLN A 622 -21.45 22.79 1.83
N ARG A 623 -20.38 23.52 1.51
CA ARG A 623 -19.72 23.54 0.20
C ARG A 623 -18.24 23.32 0.44
N THR A 624 -17.73 22.19 -0.03
CA THR A 624 -16.29 21.89 0.07
C THR A 624 -15.74 21.70 -1.32
N ALA A 625 -14.77 22.52 -1.69
CA ALA A 625 -13.99 22.37 -2.90
C ALA A 625 -12.57 21.89 -2.54
N GLN A 626 -12.12 20.83 -3.19
CA GLN A 626 -10.75 20.34 -3.11
C GLN A 626 -10.17 20.35 -4.52
N ILE A 627 -8.98 20.89 -4.67
CA ILE A 627 -8.20 20.85 -5.91
C ILE A 627 -6.83 20.28 -5.62
N SER A 628 -6.28 19.57 -6.58
CA SER A 628 -4.89 19.10 -6.58
C SER A 628 -4.32 19.27 -7.97
N LEU A 629 -3.15 19.91 -8.05
CA LEU A 629 -2.40 20.10 -9.28
C LEU A 629 -1.04 19.45 -9.13
N LEU A 630 -0.76 18.51 -10.01
CA LEU A 630 0.49 17.79 -10.07
C LEU A 630 1.22 18.20 -11.33
N TYR A 631 2.38 18.85 -11.18
CA TYR A 631 3.20 19.31 -12.29
C TYR A 631 4.59 18.69 -12.24
N ARG A 632 4.96 17.99 -13.32
CA ARG A 632 6.26 17.35 -13.51
C ARG A 632 6.91 17.87 -14.80
N PRO A 633 7.66 18.99 -14.73
CA PRO A 633 8.36 19.51 -15.91
C PRO A 633 9.39 18.53 -16.44
N THR A 634 9.96 17.71 -15.57
CA THR A 634 10.87 16.60 -15.88
C THR A 634 10.63 15.45 -14.90
N TYR A 635 11.17 14.27 -15.20
CA TYR A 635 11.14 13.12 -14.30
C TYR A 635 11.95 13.33 -12.98
N ARG A 636 12.70 14.44 -12.89
CA ARG A 636 13.49 14.81 -11.71
C ARG A 636 12.76 15.80 -10.80
N MET A 637 11.71 16.45 -11.29
CA MET A 637 11.10 17.58 -10.61
C MET A 637 9.60 17.40 -10.49
N LEU A 638 9.09 17.53 -9.27
CA LEU A 638 7.70 17.38 -8.91
C LEU A 638 7.23 18.61 -8.14
N PHE A 639 6.12 19.18 -8.56
CA PHE A 639 5.30 20.10 -7.78
C PHE A 639 3.92 19.48 -7.57
N ASP A 640 3.51 19.33 -6.33
CA ASP A 640 2.19 18.85 -5.95
C ASP A 640 1.51 19.88 -5.05
N PHE A 641 0.58 20.62 -5.63
CA PHE A 641 -0.21 21.61 -4.92
C PHE A 641 -1.58 21.02 -4.59
N GLY A 642 -2.00 21.13 -3.33
CA GLY A 642 -3.31 20.76 -2.85
C GLY A 642 -3.96 21.93 -2.10
N MET A 643 -5.27 22.11 -2.30
CA MET A 643 -6.05 23.10 -1.56
C MET A 643 -7.45 22.55 -1.30
N GLN A 644 -7.89 22.66 -0.06
CA GLN A 644 -9.26 22.38 0.36
C GLN A 644 -9.84 23.63 1.01
N VAL A 645 -11.01 24.04 0.55
CA VAL A 645 -11.82 25.09 1.17
C VAL A 645 -13.18 24.52 1.49
N SER A 646 -13.59 24.61 2.76
CA SER A 646 -14.92 24.19 3.21
C SER A 646 -15.64 25.38 3.81
N ASP A 647 -16.72 25.79 3.15
CA ASP A 647 -17.64 26.80 3.62
C ASP A 647 -18.84 26.12 4.26
N ILE A 648 -19.04 26.34 5.54
CA ILE A 648 -20.02 25.67 6.38
C ILE A 648 -20.91 26.72 7.05
N SER A 649 -22.21 26.55 6.96
CA SER A 649 -23.21 27.39 7.61
C SER A 649 -24.23 26.50 8.31
N LEU A 650 -24.23 26.51 9.64
CA LEU A 650 -25.13 25.73 10.50
C LEU A 650 -26.26 26.62 11.04
N GLN A 651 -27.38 26.02 11.40
CA GLN A 651 -28.51 26.73 12.04
C GLN A 651 -28.30 26.88 13.56
N LEU A 652 -27.14 27.39 13.97
CA LEU A 652 -26.76 27.61 15.37
C LEU A 652 -26.27 29.04 15.52
N PRO A 653 -26.34 29.71 16.69
CA PRO A 653 -25.75 30.99 16.88
C PRO A 653 -24.24 30.97 16.55
N GLN A 654 -23.79 31.91 15.73
CA GLN A 654 -22.38 32.08 15.27
C GLN A 654 -21.81 30.87 14.49
N ALA A 655 -22.62 30.14 13.77
CA ALA A 655 -22.27 28.84 13.20
C ALA A 655 -21.90 28.89 11.71
N ALA A 656 -21.44 30.03 11.19
CA ALA A 656 -20.83 30.11 9.87
C ALA A 656 -19.30 30.21 10.01
N PHE A 657 -18.58 29.30 9.35
CA PHE A 657 -17.13 29.30 9.35
C PHE A 657 -16.59 28.70 8.05
N THR A 658 -15.36 29.11 7.72
CA THR A 658 -14.64 28.57 6.56
C THR A 658 -13.35 27.93 7.02
N THR A 659 -13.12 26.66 6.62
CA THR A 659 -11.82 26.01 6.82
C THR A 659 -11.03 26.00 5.52
N THR A 660 -9.76 26.30 5.60
CA THR A 660 -8.81 26.27 4.47
C THR A 660 -7.60 25.46 4.88
N LEU A 661 -7.30 24.44 4.10
CA LEU A 661 -6.06 23.68 4.16
C LEU A 661 -5.38 23.81 2.79
N ALA A 662 -4.16 24.32 2.78
CA ALA A 662 -3.33 24.36 1.58
C ALA A 662 -2.03 23.61 1.84
N ASN A 663 -1.57 22.85 0.86
CA ASN A 663 -0.28 22.19 0.88
C ASN A 663 0.45 22.36 -0.44
N LEU A 664 1.76 22.41 -0.36
CA LEU A 664 2.66 22.41 -1.51
C LEU A 664 3.79 21.43 -1.21
N ARG A 665 3.90 20.39 -2.03
CA ARG A 665 5.07 19.51 -2.03
C ARG A 665 5.94 19.84 -3.23
N VAL A 666 7.22 20.00 -3.00
CA VAL A 666 8.22 20.18 -4.05
C VAL A 666 9.27 19.08 -3.88
N GLY A 667 9.43 18.24 -4.90
CA GLY A 667 10.45 17.20 -4.94
C GLY A 667 11.46 17.49 -6.05
N TYR A 668 12.75 17.32 -5.75
CA TYR A 668 13.81 17.35 -6.74
C TYR A 668 14.77 16.16 -6.56
N SER A 669 14.93 15.36 -7.60
CA SER A 669 15.79 14.20 -7.65
C SER A 669 17.08 14.51 -8.42
N PHE A 670 18.19 14.68 -7.71
CA PHE A 670 19.52 14.83 -8.31
C PHE A 670 19.94 13.52 -9.02
N SER A 671 19.62 12.39 -8.38
CA SER A 671 19.79 11.03 -8.90
C SER A 671 18.75 10.10 -8.26
N SER A 672 18.77 8.81 -8.59
CA SER A 672 17.96 7.79 -7.93
C SER A 672 18.22 7.68 -6.42
N ASN A 673 19.42 8.08 -5.98
CA ASN A 673 19.92 7.94 -4.61
C ASN A 673 20.08 9.26 -3.87
N MET A 674 19.81 10.41 -4.50
CA MET A 674 19.97 11.73 -3.89
C MET A 674 18.80 12.62 -4.26
N PHE A 675 18.04 13.09 -3.28
CA PHE A 675 16.84 13.89 -3.51
C PHE A 675 16.53 14.85 -2.36
N LEU A 676 15.78 15.87 -2.69
CA LEU A 676 15.25 16.89 -1.79
C LEU A 676 13.73 16.87 -1.86
N ASP A 677 13.07 16.74 -0.72
CA ASP A 677 11.62 16.87 -0.58
C ASP A 677 11.29 18.02 0.34
N THR A 678 10.33 18.83 -0.05
CA THR A 678 9.81 19.94 0.75
C THR A 678 8.30 19.84 0.82
N LEU A 679 7.74 19.90 2.03
CA LEU A 679 6.30 19.98 2.26
C LEU A 679 6.00 21.23 3.06
N VAL A 680 5.18 22.11 2.49
CA VAL A 680 4.69 23.32 3.14
C VAL A 680 3.18 23.20 3.29
N GLN A 681 2.66 23.51 4.48
CA GLN A 681 1.23 23.40 4.78
C GLN A 681 0.74 24.60 5.57
N TYR A 682 -0.50 25.01 5.30
CA TYR A 682 -1.20 26.05 6.04
C TYR A 682 -2.62 25.62 6.36
N ARG A 683 -3.03 25.82 7.61
CA ARG A 683 -4.40 25.62 8.11
C ARG A 683 -4.91 26.87 8.78
N ASN A 684 -6.06 27.36 8.35
CA ASN A 684 -6.66 28.56 8.92
C ASN A 684 -7.45 28.31 10.21
N ASP A 685 -7.98 27.10 10.41
CA ASP A 685 -8.77 26.73 11.59
C ASP A 685 -7.96 26.78 12.90
N VAL A 686 -6.69 26.41 12.82
CA VAL A 686 -5.70 26.51 13.91
C VAL A 686 -4.66 27.60 13.64
N LYS A 687 -4.78 28.32 12.51
CA LYS A 687 -3.85 29.39 12.06
C LYS A 687 -2.39 28.97 12.07
N GLN A 688 -2.14 27.73 11.65
CA GLN A 688 -0.83 27.10 11.69
C GLN A 688 -0.21 27.03 10.29
N PHE A 689 1.02 27.49 10.20
CA PHE A 689 1.93 27.23 9.10
C PHE A 689 2.93 26.17 9.52
N SER A 690 3.23 25.22 8.64
CA SER A 690 4.30 24.24 8.87
C SER A 690 5.11 24.01 7.60
N ALA A 691 6.40 23.76 7.77
CA ALA A 691 7.32 23.40 6.69
C ALA A 691 8.20 22.23 7.14
N ASN A 692 8.38 21.26 6.24
CA ASN A 692 9.33 20.16 6.40
C ASN A 692 10.18 20.11 5.14
N VAL A 693 11.50 20.26 5.29
CA VAL A 693 12.48 20.16 4.20
C VAL A 693 13.40 19.02 4.52
N ARG A 694 13.47 18.03 3.63
CA ARG A 694 14.27 16.82 3.82
C ARG A 694 15.19 16.60 2.64
N PHE A 695 16.48 16.60 2.89
CA PHE A 695 17.51 16.13 1.98
C PHE A 695 17.88 14.69 2.33
N ASN A 696 17.94 13.81 1.35
CA ASN A 696 18.32 12.41 1.50
C ASN A 696 19.42 12.02 0.51
N LEU A 697 20.44 11.34 1.01
CA LEU A 697 21.52 10.74 0.25
C LEU A 697 21.70 9.27 0.65
N ILE A 698 21.32 8.35 -0.22
CA ILE A 698 21.56 6.91 -0.09
C ILE A 698 22.96 6.62 -0.66
N HIS A 699 23.98 6.61 0.19
CA HIS A 699 25.37 6.46 -0.26
C HIS A 699 25.76 4.98 -0.52
N ARG A 700 25.00 4.02 0.07
CA ARG A 700 25.06 2.57 -0.20
C ARG A 700 23.65 1.99 0.03
N PRO A 701 23.34 0.80 -0.51
CA PRO A 701 22.08 0.15 -0.20
C PRO A 701 21.86 0.05 1.34
N LEU A 702 20.70 0.51 1.81
CA LEU A 702 20.31 0.56 3.23
C LEU A 702 21.23 1.41 4.13
N SER A 703 22.00 2.32 3.55
CA SER A 703 22.85 3.26 4.27
C SER A 703 22.62 4.66 3.76
N ASP A 704 22.25 5.58 4.62
CA ASP A 704 21.73 6.87 4.24
C ASP A 704 22.24 8.02 5.13
N PHE A 705 22.16 9.20 4.56
CA PHE A 705 22.42 10.45 5.25
C PHE A 705 21.22 11.37 5.03
N PHE A 706 20.63 11.85 6.12
CA PHE A 706 19.49 12.76 6.10
C PHE A 706 19.82 14.10 6.75
N ILE A 707 19.27 15.15 6.18
CA ILE A 707 19.12 16.46 6.83
C ILE A 707 17.66 16.82 6.78
N VAL A 708 17.05 17.06 7.93
CA VAL A 708 15.63 17.43 8.04
C VAL A 708 15.52 18.76 8.75
N TYR A 709 14.87 19.72 8.12
CA TYR A 709 14.43 20.98 8.73
C TYR A 709 12.93 20.94 8.93
N ASN A 710 12.49 21.24 10.15
CA ASN A 710 11.09 21.37 10.52
C ASN A 710 10.80 22.76 11.05
N GLU A 711 9.67 23.33 10.64
CA GLU A 711 9.13 24.57 11.19
C GLU A 711 7.63 24.43 11.46
N SER A 712 7.17 24.97 12.59
CA SER A 712 5.75 25.06 12.95
C SER A 712 5.52 26.41 13.62
N GLN A 713 4.65 27.23 13.05
CA GLN A 713 4.35 28.58 13.51
C GLN A 713 2.84 28.81 13.53
N PHE A 714 2.33 29.42 14.62
CA PHE A 714 0.98 29.96 14.66
C PHE A 714 1.00 31.41 14.17
N THR A 715 0.16 31.75 13.18
CA THR A 715 0.23 33.04 12.46
C THR A 715 -0.43 34.19 13.20
N ASP A 716 -1.21 33.95 14.24
CA ASP A 716 -1.90 34.94 15.06
C ASP A 716 -1.41 35.03 16.50
N ALA A 717 -0.45 34.17 16.87
CA ALA A 717 0.08 34.11 18.22
C ALA A 717 1.43 34.78 18.33
N THR A 718 1.68 35.43 19.46
CA THR A 718 3.02 35.89 19.87
C THR A 718 3.92 34.69 20.27
N THR A 719 3.41 33.50 20.15
CA THR A 719 4.09 32.24 20.51
C THR A 719 5.31 32.01 19.61
N THR A 720 6.44 31.74 20.23
CA THR A 720 7.67 31.43 19.52
C THR A 720 7.47 30.21 18.60
N ALA A 721 7.90 30.34 17.36
CA ALA A 721 7.81 29.24 16.39
C ALA A 721 8.65 28.03 16.81
N GLY A 722 8.10 26.84 16.69
CA GLY A 722 8.87 25.60 16.78
C GLY A 722 9.77 25.45 15.55
N ARG A 723 11.05 25.21 15.73
CA ARG A 723 12.03 25.01 14.66
C ARG A 723 13.01 23.94 15.03
N GLY A 724 13.44 23.15 14.06
CA GLY A 724 14.47 22.15 14.30
C GLY A 724 15.22 21.80 13.04
N ILE A 725 16.51 21.55 13.19
CA ILE A 725 17.33 20.91 12.20
C ILE A 725 17.90 19.62 12.81
N VAL A 726 17.69 18.52 12.12
CA VAL A 726 18.16 17.21 12.55
C VAL A 726 18.96 16.58 11.41
N VAL A 727 20.10 16.04 11.75
CA VAL A 727 21.00 15.32 10.84
C VAL A 727 21.10 13.88 11.32
N LYS A 728 20.92 12.93 10.42
CA LYS A 728 21.09 11.50 10.71
C LYS A 728 22.04 10.86 9.73
N TYR A 729 22.90 10.00 10.25
CA TYR A 729 23.76 9.12 9.47
C TYR A 729 23.53 7.68 9.85
N THR A 730 23.30 6.85 8.86
CA THR A 730 23.08 5.40 9.02
C THR A 730 24.05 4.63 8.16
N GLN A 731 24.65 3.59 8.72
CA GLN A 731 25.55 2.68 8.01
C GLN A 731 25.11 1.24 8.18
N MET A 732 24.87 0.53 7.09
CA MET A 732 24.56 -0.90 7.12
C MET A 732 25.81 -1.74 6.87
N PHE A 733 26.01 -2.75 7.68
CA PHE A 733 26.99 -3.82 7.50
C PHE A 733 26.24 -5.14 7.28
N SER A 734 26.62 -5.90 6.26
CA SER A 734 26.03 -7.22 5.96
C SER A 734 27.13 -8.30 5.97
N PHE A 735 26.83 -9.45 6.59
CA PHE A 735 27.75 -10.57 6.78
C PHE A 735 27.20 -11.86 6.17
#